data_bdb5b474eef98db09b6d1edc5e40de21
#
_entry.id   bdb5b474eef98db09b6d1edc5e40de21
#
_cell.length_a   1.000
_cell.length_b   1.000
_cell.length_c   1.000
_cell.angle_alpha   90.00
_cell.angle_beta   90.00
_cell.angle_gamma   90.00
#
_symmetry.space_group_name_H-M   'P 1'
#
loop_
_entity.id
_entity.type
_entity.pdbx_description
1 polymer ?
#
loop_
_entity_poly.entity_id
_entity_poly.type
_entity_poly.pdbx_seq_one_letter_code
_entity_poly.pdbx_strand_id
1 'polypeptide(L)'
;MFVQTELHELPMVESFLQDLKFALRGLRKNPGFSLVCILTLTLGIGANTATFTVINAVLIRPVPGVANPAELVILERLQKNNPDYAFGYPDYLDYWYYNQSFTGLAARCRAPLGLSHGTTERITGELVSGNYFSVLGVNPARGRLIVPEDVRADDESPVAVLSYGIWQRVFGADPQIAGKSILLNGYSFTVVGVAAAQFEGTTAGSPTDVWLPLTMQPEAMPRMSHGVLHNRNSGWIEIFGRLKPHVSLVAARSEMQAIAGRLAIAYPESNEHRSVDLIPSFGMDPDDRATLQKFFGLLLASVGLLLLITSSNVANLLLSRADSRRREIALRLALGASRGQLVRQLLTEGLLLSFLAGGLGLLLAPWTGRLILAFRQPLYALRNVDASPDSRVLAFTLMVALLTGVLFSLAPALQGSKPDLVVALKDNAPGLRRRSRLRNVLVSSQVALSLVLLVVAGVIVRRMQKIVNQDPGFITSNLMMMSISPSIQGYSELQAQRIYEELLARIERIPGIQSASLAGTVPPEDWSSRVSIFYEGQVPALDYYRGHEFEVGIRVDMNNVAPKYFRTMGIPILKGRDFSELDRPGAPLTAIVSQRLAQRLWPGQDAVGKRIEWPSWVGAPRPPLEIIGVSADAKYRSLMADSPLLLYLPELQNYNGTPTLVIHTLADPAGLLPAVRSAVASLDANLPVFAAKTMSEQVGDSLWQPRMAAGILGSFSFLALVLAAVGLYAVVAQWMGQRTREIGIRMALGAKPRDVMRLVFGYGTGLAFWGIVAGIFVASGAARIVSAQLFGAGSTDVLTMALIVVLLLLVTLAACYIPARRAMRMDPMVALRYE
;
A
#
# COMPACT_ATOMS: atom_id res chain seq x y z
N MET A 1 -0.02 19.01 56.43
CA MET A 1 -1.03 18.47 55.47
C MET A 1 -0.41 17.62 54.36
N PHE A 2 0.90 17.46 54.28
CA PHE A 2 1.61 16.63 53.28
C PHE A 2 1.98 15.21 53.75
N VAL A 3 1.83 14.88 55.01
CA VAL A 3 2.27 13.59 55.59
C VAL A 3 1.13 12.53 55.63
N GLN A 4 -0.13 12.93 55.38
CA GLN A 4 -1.29 12.00 55.43
C GLN A 4 -1.60 11.36 54.05
N THR A 5 -1.04 11.83 52.94
CA THR A 5 -1.26 11.28 51.63
C THR A 5 -0.35 10.08 51.28
N GLU A 6 0.83 10.00 51.88
CA GLU A 6 1.76 8.89 51.65
C GLU A 6 1.39 7.58 52.39
N LEU A 7 0.61 7.65 53.47
CA LEU A 7 0.20 6.47 54.24
C LEU A 7 -0.96 5.66 53.64
N HIS A 8 -1.69 6.20 52.66
CA HIS A 8 -2.76 5.48 51.98
C HIS A 8 -2.33 4.78 50.67
N GLU A 9 -1.19 5.12 50.06
CA GLU A 9 -0.69 4.47 48.86
C GLU A 9 0.13 3.19 49.11
N LEU A 10 0.83 3.10 50.27
CA LEU A 10 1.62 1.94 50.66
C LEU A 10 0.85 0.59 50.63
N PRO A 11 -0.38 0.46 51.15
CA PRO A 11 -1.09 -0.81 51.17
C PRO A 11 -1.57 -1.23 49.75
N MET A 12 -1.72 -0.31 48.83
CA MET A 12 -2.15 -0.62 47.46
C MET A 12 -0.98 -1.18 46.61
N VAL A 13 0.22 -0.63 46.74
CA VAL A 13 1.44 -1.10 46.09
C VAL A 13 1.88 -2.46 46.61
N GLU A 14 1.86 -2.67 47.94
CA GLU A 14 2.19 -3.97 48.53
C GLU A 14 1.22 -5.06 48.10
N SER A 15 -0.08 -4.75 48.04
CA SER A 15 -1.08 -5.71 47.61
C SER A 15 -0.94 -6.04 46.11
N PHE A 16 -0.56 -5.06 45.26
CA PHE A 16 -0.26 -5.31 43.83
C PHE A 16 0.99 -6.18 43.64
N LEU A 17 2.06 -5.94 44.40
CA LEU A 17 3.27 -6.78 44.37
C LEU A 17 3.00 -8.21 44.85
N GLN A 18 2.10 -8.41 45.82
CA GLN A 18 1.65 -9.75 46.22
C GLN A 18 0.87 -10.45 45.14
N ASP A 19 -0.06 -9.73 44.44
CA ASP A 19 -0.82 -10.27 43.31
C ASP A 19 0.11 -10.65 42.16
N LEU A 20 1.14 -9.83 41.89
CA LEU A 20 2.15 -10.11 40.83
C LEU A 20 3.00 -11.36 41.18
N LYS A 21 3.47 -11.48 42.43
CA LYS A 21 4.20 -12.67 42.89
C LYS A 21 3.33 -13.92 42.82
N PHE A 22 2.04 -13.80 43.11
CA PHE A 22 1.10 -14.90 43.00
C PHE A 22 0.89 -15.31 41.55
N ALA A 23 0.69 -14.35 40.66
CA ALA A 23 0.54 -14.58 39.22
C ALA A 23 1.78 -15.30 38.64
N LEU A 24 3.00 -14.82 38.94
CA LEU A 24 4.25 -15.44 38.53
C LEU A 24 4.40 -16.90 39.02
N ARG A 25 4.06 -17.17 40.29
CA ARG A 25 4.07 -18.54 40.83
C ARG A 25 3.03 -19.42 40.11
N GLY A 26 1.84 -18.85 39.80
CA GLY A 26 0.77 -19.52 39.08
C GLY A 26 1.18 -19.95 37.65
N LEU A 27 1.92 -19.09 36.96
CA LEU A 27 2.46 -19.35 35.64
C LEU A 27 3.54 -20.46 35.66
N ARG A 28 4.46 -20.41 36.65
CA ARG A 28 5.50 -21.44 36.81
C ARG A 28 4.97 -22.82 37.21
N LYS A 29 3.89 -22.90 37.97
CA LYS A 29 3.26 -24.18 38.35
C LYS A 29 2.55 -24.90 37.21
N ASN A 30 2.15 -24.16 36.15
CA ASN A 30 1.42 -24.71 34.98
C ASN A 30 2.07 -24.25 33.69
N PRO A 31 3.30 -24.72 33.35
CA PRO A 31 4.09 -24.18 32.24
C PRO A 31 3.42 -24.42 30.87
N GLY A 32 2.80 -25.57 30.68
CA GLY A 32 2.10 -25.87 29.42
C GLY A 32 0.91 -24.94 29.14
N PHE A 33 0.09 -24.64 30.16
CA PHE A 33 -1.00 -23.68 30.02
C PHE A 33 -0.47 -22.28 29.73
N SER A 34 0.52 -21.83 30.48
CA SER A 34 1.12 -20.49 30.32
C SER A 34 1.75 -20.33 28.95
N LEU A 35 2.48 -21.34 28.46
CA LEU A 35 3.08 -21.35 27.14
C LEU A 35 2.05 -21.22 26.02
N VAL A 36 0.97 -22.02 26.08
CA VAL A 36 -0.11 -21.95 25.08
C VAL A 36 -0.77 -20.57 25.08
N CYS A 37 -1.08 -20.01 26.25
CA CYS A 37 -1.65 -18.66 26.34
C CYS A 37 -0.70 -17.60 25.78
N ILE A 38 0.58 -17.62 26.18
CA ILE A 38 1.58 -16.66 25.70
C ILE A 38 1.76 -16.78 24.18
N LEU A 39 1.94 -17.97 23.64
CA LEU A 39 2.10 -18.18 22.19
C LEU A 39 0.87 -17.70 21.41
N THR A 40 -0.33 -18.05 21.89
CA THR A 40 -1.58 -17.61 21.26
C THR A 40 -1.72 -16.09 21.24
N LEU A 41 -1.44 -15.43 22.36
CA LEU A 41 -1.48 -13.97 22.45
C LEU A 41 -0.35 -13.30 21.65
N THR A 42 0.84 -13.92 21.63
CA THR A 42 1.98 -13.42 20.83
C THR A 42 1.65 -13.37 19.35
N LEU A 43 0.93 -14.37 18.82
CA LEU A 43 0.46 -14.35 17.44
C LEU A 43 -0.51 -13.18 17.18
N GLY A 44 -1.47 -12.95 18.09
CA GLY A 44 -2.44 -11.86 17.93
C GLY A 44 -1.83 -10.46 18.12
N ILE A 45 -1.13 -10.24 19.23
CA ILE A 45 -0.50 -8.94 19.54
C ILE A 45 0.65 -8.67 18.57
N GLY A 46 1.48 -9.68 18.27
CA GLY A 46 2.61 -9.56 17.36
C GLY A 46 2.20 -9.21 15.92
N ALA A 47 1.13 -9.82 15.40
CA ALA A 47 0.58 -9.48 14.09
C ALA A 47 0.08 -8.02 14.03
N ASN A 48 -0.60 -7.55 15.10
CA ASN A 48 -1.03 -6.16 15.22
C ASN A 48 0.17 -5.21 15.30
N THR A 49 1.16 -5.52 16.13
CA THR A 49 2.39 -4.73 16.29
C THR A 49 3.16 -4.66 14.97
N ALA A 50 3.36 -5.77 14.28
CA ALA A 50 4.05 -5.80 12.99
C ALA A 50 3.32 -4.98 11.92
N THR A 51 2.01 -5.13 11.80
CA THR A 51 1.20 -4.34 10.88
C THR A 51 1.28 -2.85 11.21
N PHE A 52 1.15 -2.48 12.49
CA PHE A 52 1.28 -1.09 12.90
C PHE A 52 2.69 -0.54 12.69
N THR A 53 3.73 -1.35 12.85
CA THR A 53 5.11 -0.94 12.57
C THR A 53 5.28 -0.51 11.11
N VAL A 54 4.70 -1.28 10.18
CA VAL A 54 4.72 -0.92 8.74
C VAL A 54 3.88 0.33 8.49
N ILE A 55 2.69 0.44 9.07
CA ILE A 55 1.84 1.64 8.97
C ILE A 55 2.57 2.87 9.49
N ASN A 56 3.18 2.75 10.66
CA ASN A 56 3.95 3.84 11.27
C ASN A 56 5.11 4.26 10.37
N ALA A 57 5.87 3.31 9.84
CA ALA A 57 7.01 3.57 8.98
C ALA A 57 6.63 4.23 7.65
N VAL A 58 5.44 3.92 7.10
CA VAL A 58 5.00 4.40 5.78
C VAL A 58 4.15 5.66 5.88
N LEU A 59 3.20 5.73 6.84
CA LEU A 59 2.19 6.79 6.88
C LEU A 59 2.38 7.82 8.00
N ILE A 60 3.00 7.44 9.12
CA ILE A 60 2.99 8.25 10.34
C ILE A 60 4.37 8.83 10.65
N ARG A 61 5.43 8.07 10.35
CA ARG A 61 6.81 8.49 10.65
C ARG A 61 7.17 9.72 9.83
N PRO A 62 7.70 10.76 10.44
CA PRO A 62 8.15 11.95 9.70
C PRO A 62 9.27 11.61 8.72
N VAL A 63 9.40 12.41 7.66
CA VAL A 63 10.51 12.32 6.71
C VAL A 63 11.82 12.50 7.45
N PRO A 64 12.77 11.56 7.38
CA PRO A 64 14.02 11.63 8.11
C PRO A 64 14.88 12.83 7.69
N GLY A 65 15.59 13.43 8.64
CA GLY A 65 16.49 14.56 8.38
C GLY A 65 15.80 15.92 8.17
N VAL A 66 14.47 15.98 8.23
CA VAL A 66 13.68 17.23 8.13
C VAL A 66 13.33 17.75 9.52
N ALA A 67 13.60 19.03 9.77
CA ALA A 67 13.25 19.69 11.04
C ALA A 67 11.73 19.97 11.09
N ASN A 68 11.09 19.68 12.24
CA ASN A 68 9.67 19.96 12.52
C ASN A 68 8.73 19.70 11.34
N PRO A 69 8.65 18.47 10.84
CA PRO A 69 7.87 18.14 9.63
C PRO A 69 6.36 18.42 9.78
N ALA A 70 5.85 18.48 11.01
CA ALA A 70 4.43 18.81 11.28
C ALA A 70 4.05 20.25 10.90
N GLU A 71 5.03 21.16 10.76
CA GLU A 71 4.81 22.53 10.33
C GLU A 71 4.83 22.66 8.79
N LEU A 72 5.20 21.58 8.07
CA LEU A 72 5.25 21.58 6.63
C LEU A 72 3.91 21.21 6.02
N VAL A 73 3.49 21.98 5.03
CA VAL A 73 2.27 21.76 4.26
C VAL A 73 2.56 21.81 2.77
N ILE A 74 1.83 21.04 1.98
CA ILE A 74 1.88 21.07 0.52
C ILE A 74 0.77 22.01 0.04
N LEU A 75 1.07 22.82 -0.97
CA LEU A 75 0.08 23.56 -1.71
C LEU A 75 -0.52 22.64 -2.79
N GLU A 76 -1.84 22.57 -2.83
CA GLU A 76 -2.60 21.87 -3.84
C GLU A 76 -3.33 22.91 -4.70
N ARG A 77 -3.12 22.85 -6.00
CA ARG A 77 -3.87 23.69 -6.95
C ARG A 77 -5.24 23.07 -7.19
N LEU A 78 -6.27 23.83 -6.92
CA LEU A 78 -7.65 23.47 -7.19
C LEU A 78 -8.13 24.12 -8.49
N GLN A 79 -8.56 23.32 -9.44
CA GLN A 79 -9.19 23.77 -10.66
C GLN A 79 -10.56 23.12 -10.77
N LYS A 80 -11.65 23.87 -10.50
CA LYS A 80 -13.05 23.40 -10.52
C LYS A 80 -13.25 22.00 -9.92
N ASN A 81 -12.78 21.78 -8.67
CA ASN A 81 -12.83 20.52 -7.93
C ASN A 81 -11.92 19.38 -8.48
N ASN A 82 -11.01 19.67 -9.39
CA ASN A 82 -9.98 18.72 -9.78
C ASN A 82 -8.66 19.13 -9.11
N PRO A 83 -8.19 18.42 -8.07
CA PRO A 83 -6.94 18.73 -7.41
C PRO A 83 -5.76 18.41 -8.33
N ASP A 84 -4.76 19.28 -8.32
CA ASP A 84 -3.49 19.11 -9.02
C ASP A 84 -2.38 19.70 -8.15
N TYR A 85 -1.26 19.04 -8.03
CA TYR A 85 -0.13 19.50 -7.20
C TYR A 85 0.91 20.28 -8.00
N ALA A 86 0.74 20.35 -9.31
CA ALA A 86 1.70 20.98 -10.20
C ALA A 86 1.36 22.46 -10.47
N PHE A 87 2.33 23.34 -10.19
CA PHE A 87 2.27 24.77 -10.41
C PHE A 87 3.22 25.20 -11.51
N GLY A 88 2.94 26.34 -12.14
CA GLY A 88 3.92 27.07 -12.95
C GLY A 88 4.97 27.76 -12.08
N TYR A 89 6.19 27.87 -12.60
CA TYR A 89 7.27 28.56 -11.87
C TYR A 89 6.95 30.03 -11.58
N PRO A 90 6.33 30.82 -12.47
CA PRO A 90 5.90 32.18 -12.15
C PRO A 90 4.84 32.25 -11.05
N ASP A 91 3.92 31.28 -10.93
CA ASP A 91 2.96 31.23 -9.84
C ASP A 91 3.67 30.99 -8.50
N TYR A 92 4.68 30.09 -8.48
CA TYR A 92 5.50 29.87 -7.28
C TYR A 92 6.16 31.18 -6.81
N LEU A 93 6.74 31.96 -7.72
CA LEU A 93 7.39 33.23 -7.38
C LEU A 93 6.39 34.22 -6.76
N ASP A 94 5.18 34.31 -7.29
CA ASP A 94 4.13 35.17 -6.72
C ASP A 94 3.68 34.69 -5.35
N TYR A 95 3.39 33.39 -5.16
CA TYR A 95 3.09 32.84 -3.84
C TYR A 95 4.23 33.06 -2.85
N TRP A 96 5.45 32.85 -3.27
CA TRP A 96 6.64 33.07 -2.44
C TRP A 96 6.76 34.55 -2.02
N TYR A 97 6.52 35.46 -2.93
CA TYR A 97 6.67 36.89 -2.69
C TYR A 97 5.56 37.50 -1.81
N TYR A 98 4.33 37.09 -2.04
CA TYR A 98 3.16 37.71 -1.38
C TYR A 98 2.73 37.05 -0.07
N ASN A 99 3.25 35.87 0.28
CA ASN A 99 2.83 35.17 1.50
C ASN A 99 3.37 35.85 2.77
N GLN A 100 2.59 35.76 3.84
CA GLN A 100 2.95 36.23 5.18
C GLN A 100 2.83 35.14 6.24
N SER A 101 2.13 34.03 5.95
CA SER A 101 1.87 32.93 6.87
C SER A 101 3.01 31.92 6.97
N PHE A 102 3.94 31.94 6.01
CA PHE A 102 5.03 30.97 5.97
C PHE A 102 6.36 31.61 6.34
N THR A 103 7.25 30.84 6.96
CA THR A 103 8.65 31.23 7.11
C THR A 103 9.41 31.10 5.80
N GLY A 104 8.94 30.26 4.90
CA GLY A 104 9.42 30.08 3.54
C GLY A 104 8.54 29.10 2.76
N LEU A 105 8.34 29.41 1.49
CA LEU A 105 7.78 28.51 0.48
C LEU A 105 8.89 28.01 -0.40
N ALA A 106 8.98 26.70 -0.60
CA ALA A 106 9.94 26.04 -1.47
C ALA A 106 9.23 25.29 -2.60
N ALA A 107 9.93 25.15 -3.72
CA ALA A 107 9.43 24.40 -4.86
C ALA A 107 10.41 23.29 -5.23
N ARG A 108 9.85 22.21 -5.80
CA ARG A 108 10.62 21.05 -6.27
C ARG A 108 10.01 20.43 -7.53
N CYS A 109 10.84 19.72 -8.29
CA CYS A 109 10.41 18.85 -9.37
C CYS A 109 11.36 17.66 -9.47
N ARG A 110 10.82 16.46 -9.63
CA ARG A 110 11.65 15.26 -9.86
C ARG A 110 12.11 15.20 -11.30
N ALA A 111 13.37 14.87 -11.49
CA ALA A 111 13.99 14.71 -12.79
C ALA A 111 14.82 13.42 -12.81
N PRO A 112 14.53 12.44 -13.68
CA PRO A 112 15.45 11.34 -13.91
C PRO A 112 16.70 11.88 -14.60
N LEU A 113 17.88 11.59 -14.04
CA LEU A 113 19.16 12.05 -14.55
C LEU A 113 20.06 10.88 -14.94
N GLY A 114 20.93 11.10 -15.93
CA GLY A 114 22.01 10.18 -16.27
C GLY A 114 23.32 10.68 -15.67
N LEU A 115 23.86 9.95 -14.69
CA LEU A 115 25.18 10.23 -14.12
C LEU A 115 26.24 9.44 -14.89
N SER A 116 27.17 10.15 -15.56
CA SER A 116 28.27 9.52 -16.29
C SER A 116 29.51 9.48 -15.39
N HIS A 117 29.87 8.25 -14.97
CA HIS A 117 31.07 7.96 -14.19
C HIS A 117 31.68 6.63 -14.65
N GLY A 118 32.38 6.67 -15.76
CA GLY A 118 32.86 5.45 -16.46
C GLY A 118 31.77 4.78 -17.30
N THR A 119 30.64 4.48 -16.72
CA THR A 119 29.38 4.07 -17.38
C THR A 119 28.28 5.03 -16.98
N THR A 120 27.25 5.17 -17.82
CA THR A 120 26.11 6.04 -17.45
C THR A 120 25.09 5.26 -16.64
N GLU A 121 24.84 5.71 -15.41
CA GLU A 121 23.81 5.19 -14.51
C GLU A 121 22.64 6.17 -14.45
N ARG A 122 21.39 5.65 -14.51
CA ARG A 122 20.21 6.46 -14.22
C ARG A 122 20.09 6.65 -12.72
N ILE A 123 20.03 7.90 -12.30
CA ILE A 123 19.84 8.31 -10.92
C ILE A 123 18.56 9.14 -10.76
N THR A 124 18.10 9.28 -9.53
CA THR A 124 16.96 10.15 -9.22
C THR A 124 17.48 11.55 -8.86
N GLY A 125 17.21 12.52 -9.73
CA GLY A 125 17.46 13.93 -9.46
C GLY A 125 16.20 14.64 -8.96
N GLU A 126 16.39 15.77 -8.31
CA GLU A 126 15.34 16.70 -7.92
C GLU A 126 15.81 18.14 -8.20
N LEU A 127 15.02 18.87 -8.99
CA LEU A 127 15.19 20.30 -9.20
C LEU A 127 14.54 21.05 -8.04
N VAL A 128 15.24 21.96 -7.41
CA VAL A 128 14.80 22.60 -6.18
C VAL A 128 14.99 24.12 -6.18
N SER A 129 14.12 24.82 -5.46
CA SER A 129 14.27 26.25 -5.21
C SER A 129 15.46 26.53 -4.28
N GLY A 130 16.04 27.74 -4.36
CA GLY A 130 17.21 28.09 -3.59
C GLY A 130 17.06 28.02 -2.07
N ASN A 131 15.83 28.15 -1.58
CA ASN A 131 15.51 28.07 -0.15
C ASN A 131 15.03 26.68 0.29
N TYR A 132 15.07 25.67 -0.57
CA TYR A 132 14.58 24.32 -0.31
C TYR A 132 15.15 23.71 0.97
N PHE A 133 16.47 23.67 1.09
CA PHE A 133 17.12 23.06 2.26
C PHE A 133 16.92 23.87 3.54
N SER A 134 16.85 25.20 3.45
CA SER A 134 16.61 26.06 4.62
C SER A 134 15.16 25.91 5.14
N VAL A 135 14.17 25.80 4.24
CA VAL A 135 12.76 25.52 4.61
C VAL A 135 12.64 24.16 5.28
N LEU A 136 13.39 23.15 4.82
CA LEU A 136 13.42 21.81 5.42
C LEU A 136 14.25 21.75 6.71
N GLY A 137 15.14 22.70 6.95
CA GLY A 137 16.06 22.68 8.09
C GLY A 137 17.14 21.61 7.95
N VAL A 138 17.56 21.28 6.72
CA VAL A 138 18.58 20.28 6.41
C VAL A 138 19.96 20.93 6.44
N ASN A 139 20.91 20.26 7.10
CA ASN A 139 22.31 20.69 7.14
C ASN A 139 23.17 19.88 6.15
N PRO A 140 24.28 20.45 5.64
CA PRO A 140 25.22 19.70 4.84
C PRO A 140 26.08 18.76 5.68
N ALA A 141 26.39 17.56 5.16
CA ALA A 141 27.44 16.69 5.70
C ALA A 141 28.84 17.17 5.27
N ARG A 142 28.94 17.74 4.06
CA ARG A 142 30.16 18.33 3.47
C ARG A 142 29.80 19.49 2.58
N GLY A 143 30.73 20.49 2.48
CA GLY A 143 30.53 21.65 1.64
C GLY A 143 29.36 22.54 2.05
N ARG A 144 28.59 22.99 1.07
CA ARG A 144 27.33 23.76 1.25
C ARG A 144 26.17 23.16 0.49
N LEU A 145 24.96 23.59 0.81
CA LEU A 145 23.74 23.23 0.09
C LEU A 145 23.38 24.33 -0.93
N ILE A 146 22.38 24.09 -1.77
CA ILE A 146 21.84 25.08 -2.71
C ILE A 146 21.25 26.24 -1.90
N VAL A 147 21.54 27.45 -2.33
CA VAL A 147 21.11 28.73 -1.72
C VAL A 147 20.39 29.60 -2.77
N PRO A 148 19.64 30.63 -2.38
CA PRO A 148 18.88 31.47 -3.33
C PRO A 148 19.76 32.10 -4.44
N GLU A 149 21.02 32.34 -4.18
CA GLU A 149 21.99 32.87 -5.15
C GLU A 149 22.29 31.91 -6.30
N ASP A 150 22.12 30.61 -6.09
CA ASP A 150 22.28 29.54 -7.09
C ASP A 150 21.09 29.43 -8.06
N VAL A 151 19.96 30.12 -7.79
CA VAL A 151 18.67 29.98 -8.53
C VAL A 151 18.29 31.35 -9.14
N ARG A 152 19.24 32.11 -9.67
CA ARG A 152 18.95 33.34 -10.38
C ARG A 152 18.62 33.07 -11.84
N ALA A 153 17.57 33.69 -12.34
CA ALA A 153 17.03 33.41 -13.70
C ALA A 153 18.01 33.76 -14.83
N ASP A 154 18.98 34.64 -14.57
CA ASP A 154 19.93 35.15 -15.58
C ASP A 154 21.32 34.52 -15.43
N ASP A 155 21.55 33.66 -14.47
CA ASP A 155 22.84 33.03 -14.19
C ASP A 155 22.70 31.53 -14.23
N GLU A 156 23.28 30.89 -15.24
CA GLU A 156 23.45 29.46 -15.30
C GLU A 156 24.44 29.04 -14.20
N SER A 157 23.89 28.64 -13.06
CA SER A 157 24.72 28.13 -11.96
C SER A 157 24.64 26.57 -11.97
N PRO A 158 25.47 25.87 -12.75
CA PRO A 158 25.47 24.42 -12.84
C PRO A 158 26.09 23.81 -11.58
N VAL A 159 25.36 23.92 -10.46
CA VAL A 159 25.76 23.34 -9.18
C VAL A 159 24.92 22.14 -8.83
N ALA A 160 25.51 21.19 -8.11
CA ALA A 160 24.85 19.98 -7.65
C ALA A 160 25.14 19.71 -6.17
N VAL A 161 24.14 19.25 -5.45
CA VAL A 161 24.27 18.67 -4.12
C VAL A 161 24.02 17.18 -4.21
N LEU A 162 24.96 16.38 -3.71
CA LEU A 162 24.85 14.91 -3.69
C LEU A 162 24.10 14.43 -2.44
N SER A 163 23.37 13.31 -2.55
CA SER A 163 22.95 12.59 -1.37
C SER A 163 24.14 11.88 -0.72
N TYR A 164 24.03 11.62 0.57
CA TYR A 164 25.03 10.86 1.30
C TYR A 164 25.24 9.47 0.71
N GLY A 165 24.15 8.83 0.24
CA GLY A 165 24.18 7.49 -0.35
C GLY A 165 24.95 7.42 -1.66
N ILE A 166 24.72 8.35 -2.61
CA ILE A 166 25.44 8.37 -3.88
C ILE A 166 26.91 8.77 -3.71
N TRP A 167 27.18 9.71 -2.78
CA TRP A 167 28.54 10.10 -2.42
C TRP A 167 29.36 8.89 -1.92
N GLN A 168 28.78 8.04 -1.09
CA GLN A 168 29.47 6.80 -0.64
C GLN A 168 29.57 5.75 -1.76
N ARG A 169 28.49 5.48 -2.46
CA ARG A 169 28.38 4.37 -3.41
C ARG A 169 29.20 4.60 -4.68
N VAL A 170 29.11 5.82 -5.25
CA VAL A 170 29.70 6.13 -6.56
C VAL A 170 31.06 6.84 -6.41
N PHE A 171 31.15 7.76 -5.43
CA PHE A 171 32.33 8.58 -5.25
C PHE A 171 33.24 8.12 -4.10
N GLY A 172 33.01 6.93 -3.54
CA GLY A 172 33.90 6.31 -2.53
C GLY A 172 34.05 7.15 -1.25
N ALA A 173 33.05 8.00 -0.91
CA ALA A 173 33.08 8.92 0.23
C ALA A 173 34.28 9.91 0.17
N ASP A 174 34.69 10.35 -1.02
CA ASP A 174 35.79 11.27 -1.21
C ASP A 174 35.59 12.56 -0.41
N PRO A 175 36.47 12.89 0.56
CA PRO A 175 36.37 14.09 1.39
C PRO A 175 36.47 15.40 0.60
N GLN A 176 37.10 15.34 -0.60
CA GLN A 176 37.33 16.47 -1.48
C GLN A 176 36.37 16.55 -2.66
N ILE A 177 35.16 15.99 -2.52
CA ILE A 177 34.15 15.96 -3.57
C ILE A 177 33.60 17.37 -3.89
N ALA A 178 33.54 18.27 -2.91
CA ALA A 178 33.12 19.64 -3.11
C ALA A 178 34.13 20.39 -4.00
N GLY A 179 33.63 21.03 -5.06
CA GLY A 179 34.43 21.71 -6.10
C GLY A 179 34.77 20.80 -7.30
N LYS A 180 34.50 19.48 -7.25
CA LYS A 180 34.65 18.58 -8.40
C LYS A 180 33.46 18.66 -9.35
N SER A 181 33.75 18.48 -10.62
CA SER A 181 32.72 18.40 -11.67
C SER A 181 32.23 17.00 -11.87
N ILE A 182 30.92 16.84 -12.05
CA ILE A 182 30.24 15.61 -12.44
C ILE A 182 29.44 15.85 -13.72
N LEU A 183 29.29 14.83 -14.53
CA LEU A 183 28.50 14.89 -15.75
C LEU A 183 27.10 14.36 -15.49
N LEU A 184 26.09 15.24 -15.67
CA LEU A 184 24.68 14.88 -15.56
C LEU A 184 23.99 15.19 -16.89
N ASN A 185 23.35 14.24 -17.53
CA ASN A 185 22.75 14.38 -18.86
C ASN A 185 23.70 14.98 -19.93
N GLY A 186 25.00 14.70 -19.82
CA GLY A 186 26.02 15.26 -20.71
C GLY A 186 26.50 16.69 -20.37
N TYR A 187 25.88 17.36 -19.39
CA TYR A 187 26.26 18.69 -18.89
C TYR A 187 27.14 18.59 -17.64
N SER A 188 28.11 19.51 -17.54
CA SER A 188 29.01 19.52 -16.38
C SER A 188 28.41 20.33 -15.22
N PHE A 189 28.28 19.70 -14.06
CA PHE A 189 27.83 20.34 -12.82
C PHE A 189 28.92 20.30 -11.77
N THR A 190 29.09 21.40 -11.04
CA THR A 190 30.03 21.47 -9.92
C THR A 190 29.36 20.99 -8.65
N VAL A 191 29.90 19.98 -8.00
CA VAL A 191 29.41 19.51 -6.70
C VAL A 191 29.75 20.57 -5.64
N VAL A 192 28.75 21.22 -5.04
CA VAL A 192 28.92 22.21 -3.98
C VAL A 192 28.88 21.63 -2.59
N GLY A 193 28.28 20.43 -2.43
CA GLY A 193 28.23 19.73 -1.16
C GLY A 193 27.49 18.42 -1.19
N VAL A 194 27.39 17.84 0.00
CA VAL A 194 26.71 16.57 0.27
C VAL A 194 25.67 16.80 1.37
N ALA A 195 24.45 16.35 1.17
CA ALA A 195 23.38 16.45 2.17
C ALA A 195 23.66 15.54 3.38
N ALA A 196 23.01 15.84 4.53
CA ALA A 196 23.15 15.04 5.74
C ALA A 196 22.77 13.57 5.51
N ALA A 197 23.46 12.64 6.18
CA ALA A 197 23.26 11.20 6.01
C ALA A 197 21.84 10.72 6.26
N GLN A 198 21.07 11.43 7.07
CA GLN A 198 19.68 11.10 7.39
C GLN A 198 18.67 11.63 6.38
N PHE A 199 19.09 12.51 5.46
CA PHE A 199 18.21 13.15 4.49
C PHE A 199 18.34 12.47 3.12
N GLU A 200 17.31 11.75 2.75
CA GLU A 200 17.23 11.04 1.46
C GLU A 200 16.25 11.70 0.47
N GLY A 201 15.83 12.94 0.74
CA GLY A 201 14.81 13.66 -0.04
C GLY A 201 13.49 13.78 0.70
N THR A 202 12.51 14.41 0.04
CA THR A 202 11.21 14.75 0.65
C THR A 202 10.11 13.76 0.36
N THR A 203 10.36 12.71 -0.43
CA THR A 203 9.35 11.68 -0.73
C THR A 203 9.71 10.38 -0.04
N ALA A 204 8.82 9.95 0.84
CA ALA A 204 8.99 8.70 1.58
C ALA A 204 9.19 7.50 0.63
N GLY A 205 10.24 6.72 0.88
CA GLY A 205 10.53 5.50 0.11
C GLY A 205 11.12 5.68 -1.28
N SER A 206 11.32 6.92 -1.74
CA SER A 206 11.93 7.22 -3.05
C SER A 206 13.08 8.21 -2.86
N PRO A 207 14.29 7.70 -2.55
CA PRO A 207 15.44 8.55 -2.27
C PRO A 207 15.83 9.37 -3.49
N THR A 208 16.26 10.59 -3.24
CA THR A 208 16.87 11.49 -4.22
C THR A 208 18.39 11.32 -4.16
N ASP A 209 19.02 11.13 -5.31
CA ASP A 209 20.47 10.98 -5.42
C ASP A 209 21.20 12.32 -5.56
N VAL A 210 20.59 13.27 -6.31
CA VAL A 210 21.19 14.58 -6.61
C VAL A 210 20.14 15.69 -6.62
N TRP A 211 20.46 16.84 -6.05
CA TRP A 211 19.64 18.07 -6.14
C TRP A 211 20.31 19.10 -7.02
N LEU A 212 19.54 19.74 -7.90
CA LEU A 212 19.93 20.77 -8.82
C LEU A 212 19.05 22.03 -8.66
N PRO A 213 19.53 23.23 -9.00
CA PRO A 213 18.69 24.43 -9.05
C PRO A 213 17.51 24.29 -10.04
N LEU A 214 16.33 24.85 -9.72
CA LEU A 214 15.17 24.85 -10.62
C LEU A 214 15.47 25.49 -11.98
N THR A 215 16.36 26.48 -12.02
CA THR A 215 16.78 27.17 -13.23
C THR A 215 17.55 26.27 -14.19
N MET A 216 18.10 25.16 -13.70
CA MET A 216 18.77 24.15 -14.54
C MET A 216 17.78 23.15 -15.18
N GLN A 217 16.49 23.50 -15.28
CA GLN A 217 15.47 22.69 -15.91
C GLN A 217 15.80 22.33 -17.37
N PRO A 218 16.32 23.24 -18.22
CA PRO A 218 16.62 22.87 -19.62
C PRO A 218 17.65 21.74 -19.73
N GLU A 219 18.69 21.73 -18.90
CA GLU A 219 19.77 20.73 -18.90
C GLU A 219 19.34 19.42 -18.20
N ALA A 220 18.58 19.56 -17.11
CA ALA A 220 18.11 18.41 -16.35
C ALA A 220 16.92 17.72 -17.02
N MET A 221 16.08 18.48 -17.73
CA MET A 221 14.84 18.01 -18.36
C MET A 221 14.71 18.53 -19.80
N PRO A 222 15.62 18.18 -20.71
CA PRO A 222 15.69 18.74 -22.06
C PRO A 222 14.46 18.51 -22.93
N ARG A 223 13.56 17.64 -22.49
CA ARG A 223 12.27 17.37 -23.16
C ARG A 223 11.20 18.40 -22.87
N MET A 224 11.27 19.04 -21.72
CA MET A 224 10.36 20.13 -21.42
C MET A 224 10.77 21.35 -22.25
N SER A 225 9.78 22.02 -22.83
CA SER A 225 10.04 23.24 -23.60
C SER A 225 10.92 24.22 -22.82
N HIS A 226 11.93 24.83 -23.46
CA HIS A 226 12.78 25.85 -22.86
C HIS A 226 12.00 27.04 -22.26
N GLY A 227 10.75 27.25 -22.68
CA GLY A 227 9.89 28.31 -22.15
C GLY A 227 9.10 27.96 -20.90
N VAL A 228 9.26 26.75 -20.33
CA VAL A 228 8.46 26.28 -19.19
C VAL A 228 8.68 27.12 -17.93
N LEU A 229 9.89 27.63 -17.71
CA LEU A 229 10.20 28.54 -16.59
C LEU A 229 9.40 29.85 -16.64
N HIS A 230 8.97 30.29 -17.83
CA HIS A 230 8.21 31.54 -17.99
C HIS A 230 6.71 31.31 -18.22
N ASN A 231 6.27 30.05 -18.29
CA ASN A 231 4.91 29.71 -18.63
C ASN A 231 4.10 29.34 -17.37
N ARG A 232 3.15 30.19 -17.00
CA ARG A 232 2.23 29.94 -15.86
C ARG A 232 1.32 28.74 -16.05
N ASN A 233 1.00 28.40 -17.30
CA ASN A 233 0.15 27.27 -17.62
C ASN A 233 0.88 25.92 -17.53
N SER A 234 2.20 25.92 -17.51
CA SER A 234 3.00 24.70 -17.37
C SER A 234 3.07 24.29 -15.89
N GLY A 235 2.21 23.38 -15.47
CA GLY A 235 2.31 22.77 -14.15
C GLY A 235 3.39 21.70 -14.14
N TRP A 236 4.51 21.96 -13.46
CA TRP A 236 5.64 21.02 -13.40
C TRP A 236 6.38 21.01 -12.07
N ILE A 237 6.10 21.95 -11.18
CA ILE A 237 6.71 22.04 -9.85
C ILE A 237 5.67 21.84 -8.76
N GLU A 238 6.06 21.19 -7.70
CA GLU A 238 5.30 21.09 -6.45
C GLU A 238 5.77 22.17 -5.49
N ILE A 239 4.82 22.79 -4.78
CA ILE A 239 5.10 23.83 -3.79
C ILE A 239 4.78 23.31 -2.40
N PHE A 240 5.69 23.50 -1.48
CA PHE A 240 5.46 23.26 -0.06
C PHE A 240 6.03 24.40 0.79
N GLY A 241 5.53 24.50 2.02
CA GLY A 241 5.99 25.58 2.88
C GLY A 241 5.96 25.23 4.35
N ARG A 242 6.76 25.95 5.13
CA ARG A 242 6.80 25.87 6.59
C ARG A 242 5.96 27.00 7.18
N LEU A 243 4.92 26.66 7.91
CA LEU A 243 4.08 27.61 8.62
C LEU A 243 4.89 28.37 9.68
N LYS A 244 4.61 29.66 9.84
CA LYS A 244 5.15 30.44 10.96
C LYS A 244 4.60 29.92 12.29
N PRO A 245 5.37 30.03 13.39
CA PRO A 245 4.85 29.71 14.72
C PRO A 245 3.54 30.47 15.00
N HIS A 246 2.56 29.76 15.57
CA HIS A 246 1.23 30.30 15.94
C HIS A 246 0.29 30.62 14.78
N VAL A 247 0.67 30.40 13.53
CA VAL A 247 -0.24 30.53 12.39
C VAL A 247 -1.02 29.21 12.24
N SER A 248 -2.36 29.31 12.25
CA SER A 248 -3.21 28.14 12.02
C SER A 248 -3.27 27.78 10.53
N LEU A 249 -3.46 26.50 10.23
CA LEU A 249 -3.65 26.04 8.85
C LEU A 249 -4.82 26.76 8.15
N VAL A 250 -5.88 27.06 8.90
CA VAL A 250 -7.07 27.76 8.37
C VAL A 250 -6.71 29.18 7.94
N ALA A 251 -5.93 29.92 8.77
CA ALA A 251 -5.50 31.26 8.44
C ALA A 251 -4.57 31.29 7.22
N ALA A 252 -3.58 30.38 7.19
CA ALA A 252 -2.69 30.26 6.04
C ALA A 252 -3.44 29.88 4.75
N ARG A 253 -4.43 28.99 4.83
CA ARG A 253 -5.28 28.62 3.70
C ARG A 253 -6.04 29.83 3.16
N SER A 254 -6.67 30.59 4.03
CA SER A 254 -7.42 31.81 3.63
C SER A 254 -6.52 32.84 2.96
N GLU A 255 -5.29 33.01 3.43
CA GLU A 255 -4.29 33.88 2.81
C GLU A 255 -3.90 33.39 1.41
N MET A 256 -3.57 32.09 1.28
CA MET A 256 -3.19 31.51 -0.03
C MET A 256 -4.32 31.61 -1.04
N GLN A 257 -5.57 31.41 -0.60
CA GLN A 257 -6.76 31.61 -1.44
C GLN A 257 -6.95 33.08 -1.84
N ALA A 258 -6.67 34.03 -0.95
CA ALA A 258 -6.69 35.45 -1.29
C ALA A 258 -5.61 35.82 -2.31
N ILE A 259 -4.42 35.21 -2.21
CA ILE A 259 -3.35 35.38 -3.22
C ILE A 259 -3.83 34.76 -4.55
N ALA A 260 -4.38 33.56 -4.55
CA ALA A 260 -4.95 32.92 -5.76
C ALA A 260 -6.00 33.82 -6.43
N GLY A 261 -6.91 34.42 -5.64
CA GLY A 261 -7.91 35.36 -6.15
C GLY A 261 -7.30 36.61 -6.79
N ARG A 262 -6.22 37.16 -6.23
CA ARG A 262 -5.46 38.27 -6.86
C ARG A 262 -4.79 37.86 -8.17
N LEU A 263 -4.20 36.64 -8.19
CA LEU A 263 -3.59 36.12 -9.41
C LEU A 263 -4.63 35.83 -10.50
N ALA A 264 -5.83 35.39 -10.13
CA ALA A 264 -6.94 35.22 -11.07
C ALA A 264 -7.36 36.54 -11.75
N ILE A 265 -7.31 37.65 -11.02
CA ILE A 265 -7.60 38.98 -11.57
C ILE A 265 -6.42 39.49 -12.41
N ALA A 266 -5.18 39.29 -11.94
CA ALA A 266 -3.99 39.81 -12.64
C ALA A 266 -3.65 39.02 -13.89
N TYR A 267 -3.91 37.71 -13.88
CA TYR A 267 -3.59 36.76 -14.96
C TYR A 267 -4.82 35.91 -15.31
N PRO A 268 -5.91 36.49 -15.81
CA PRO A 268 -7.15 35.73 -16.08
C PRO A 268 -6.94 34.59 -17.07
N GLU A 269 -6.06 34.77 -18.07
CA GLU A 269 -5.76 33.76 -19.07
C GLU A 269 -5.24 32.44 -18.49
N SER A 270 -4.62 32.46 -17.32
CA SER A 270 -4.04 31.29 -16.67
C SER A 270 -4.68 30.89 -15.37
N ASN A 271 -5.19 31.85 -14.59
CA ASN A 271 -5.52 31.65 -13.17
C ASN A 271 -7.00 31.90 -12.84
N GLU A 272 -7.88 32.31 -13.79
CA GLU A 272 -9.28 32.71 -13.53
C GLU A 272 -10.08 31.67 -12.73
N HIS A 273 -9.85 30.39 -12.99
CA HIS A 273 -10.58 29.30 -12.32
C HIS A 273 -9.71 28.49 -11.36
N ARG A 274 -8.55 29.01 -10.97
CA ARG A 274 -7.62 28.34 -10.07
C ARG A 274 -7.76 28.87 -8.66
N SER A 275 -7.78 27.98 -7.70
CA SER A 275 -7.67 28.24 -6.28
C SER A 275 -6.58 27.36 -5.68
N VAL A 276 -6.36 27.50 -4.38
CA VAL A 276 -5.32 26.74 -3.67
C VAL A 276 -5.86 26.18 -2.38
N ASP A 277 -5.53 24.94 -2.07
CA ASP A 277 -5.70 24.35 -0.75
C ASP A 277 -4.36 24.02 -0.10
N LEU A 278 -4.34 23.83 1.20
CA LEU A 278 -3.18 23.44 1.98
C LEU A 278 -3.41 22.07 2.61
N ILE A 279 -2.53 21.14 2.30
CA ILE A 279 -2.60 19.75 2.77
C ILE A 279 -1.45 19.47 3.74
N PRO A 280 -1.75 19.08 5.00
CA PRO A 280 -0.73 18.70 5.98
C PRO A 280 -0.24 17.26 5.74
N SER A 281 0.26 16.97 4.53
CA SER A 281 0.66 15.62 4.09
C SER A 281 2.05 15.61 3.49
N PHE A 282 3.00 16.28 4.15
CA PHE A 282 4.36 16.34 3.66
C PHE A 282 5.02 14.95 3.61
N GLY A 283 5.68 14.65 2.51
CA GLY A 283 6.46 13.43 2.32
C GLY A 283 5.76 12.32 1.51
N MET A 284 4.49 12.49 1.15
CA MET A 284 3.76 11.52 0.33
C MET A 284 2.67 12.24 -0.48
N ASP A 285 2.51 11.83 -1.74
CA ASP A 285 1.39 12.25 -2.57
C ASP A 285 0.05 11.95 -1.87
N PRO A 286 -0.90 12.90 -1.79
CA PRO A 286 -2.17 12.70 -1.10
C PRO A 286 -3.03 11.56 -1.67
N ASP A 287 -3.01 11.32 -2.98
CA ASP A 287 -3.74 10.23 -3.62
C ASP A 287 -3.15 8.87 -3.26
N ASP A 288 -1.82 8.77 -3.27
CA ASP A 288 -1.09 7.60 -2.79
C ASP A 288 -1.37 7.35 -1.30
N ARG A 289 -1.36 8.42 -0.50
CA ARG A 289 -1.67 8.35 0.93
C ARG A 289 -3.08 7.84 1.18
N ALA A 290 -4.08 8.36 0.46
CA ALA A 290 -5.47 7.92 0.59
C ALA A 290 -5.63 6.43 0.23
N THR A 291 -4.96 5.99 -0.82
CA THR A 291 -4.94 4.60 -1.27
C THR A 291 -4.29 3.69 -0.22
N LEU A 292 -3.12 4.07 0.29
CA LEU A 292 -2.42 3.32 1.33
C LEU A 292 -3.18 3.31 2.66
N GLN A 293 -3.84 4.41 3.03
CA GLN A 293 -4.70 4.45 4.23
C GLN A 293 -5.83 3.44 4.15
N LYS A 294 -6.53 3.35 3.00
CA LYS A 294 -7.58 2.34 2.78
C LYS A 294 -7.02 0.93 2.89
N PHE A 295 -5.90 0.66 2.25
CA PHE A 295 -5.23 -0.64 2.26
C PHE A 295 -4.78 -1.04 3.68
N PHE A 296 -4.07 -0.17 4.38
CA PHE A 296 -3.60 -0.44 5.75
C PHE A 296 -4.74 -0.48 6.75
N GLY A 297 -5.81 0.29 6.54
CA GLY A 297 -7.04 0.20 7.33
C GLY A 297 -7.67 -1.20 7.26
N LEU A 298 -7.72 -1.79 6.06
CA LEU A 298 -8.18 -3.17 5.86
C LEU A 298 -7.28 -4.18 6.58
N LEU A 299 -5.95 -4.02 6.48
CA LEU A 299 -5.01 -4.88 7.18
C LEU A 299 -5.16 -4.77 8.71
N LEU A 300 -5.26 -3.55 9.24
CA LEU A 300 -5.44 -3.31 10.67
C LEU A 300 -6.75 -3.89 11.20
N ALA A 301 -7.84 -3.76 10.44
CA ALA A 301 -9.11 -4.40 10.77
C ALA A 301 -8.97 -5.93 10.82
N SER A 302 -8.27 -6.52 9.87
CA SER A 302 -8.07 -7.98 9.78
C SER A 302 -7.23 -8.53 10.93
N VAL A 303 -6.13 -7.85 11.30
CA VAL A 303 -5.34 -8.28 12.47
C VAL A 303 -6.07 -8.00 13.79
N GLY A 304 -6.94 -6.98 13.84
CA GLY A 304 -7.85 -6.75 14.96
C GLY A 304 -8.84 -7.89 15.14
N LEU A 305 -9.41 -8.43 14.06
CA LEU A 305 -10.25 -9.63 14.10
C LEU A 305 -9.46 -10.85 14.60
N LEU A 306 -8.22 -11.03 14.13
CA LEU A 306 -7.33 -12.09 14.60
C LEU A 306 -7.04 -11.95 16.10
N LEU A 307 -6.83 -10.72 16.58
CA LEU A 307 -6.65 -10.45 18.02
C LEU A 307 -7.89 -10.83 18.84
N LEU A 308 -9.10 -10.55 18.35
CA LEU A 308 -10.34 -10.97 18.98
C LEU A 308 -10.48 -12.49 19.06
N ILE A 309 -10.06 -13.21 18.00
CA ILE A 309 -10.04 -14.67 17.97
C ILE A 309 -9.05 -15.22 19.00
N THR A 310 -7.81 -14.68 19.05
CA THR A 310 -6.80 -15.10 20.03
C THR A 310 -7.24 -14.81 21.46
N SER A 311 -7.86 -13.64 21.69
CA SER A 311 -8.40 -13.22 22.98
C SER A 311 -9.54 -14.15 23.43
N SER A 312 -10.43 -14.54 22.52
CA SER A 312 -11.51 -15.50 22.79
C SER A 312 -10.96 -16.87 23.17
N ASN A 313 -9.91 -17.34 22.51
CA ASN A 313 -9.23 -18.60 22.85
C ASN A 313 -8.66 -18.57 24.26
N VAL A 314 -7.93 -17.51 24.62
CA VAL A 314 -7.34 -17.38 25.96
C VAL A 314 -8.43 -17.21 27.03
N ALA A 315 -9.50 -16.45 26.73
CA ALA A 315 -10.66 -16.36 27.63
C ALA A 315 -11.28 -17.73 27.90
N ASN A 316 -11.44 -18.58 26.88
CA ASN A 316 -11.94 -19.95 27.03
C ASN A 316 -11.00 -20.81 27.89
N LEU A 317 -9.68 -20.69 27.73
CA LEU A 317 -8.69 -21.38 28.55
C LEU A 317 -8.71 -20.92 30.01
N LEU A 318 -8.85 -19.59 30.26
CA LEU A 318 -8.97 -19.03 31.59
C LEU A 318 -10.28 -19.45 32.29
N LEU A 319 -11.40 -19.48 31.54
CA LEU A 319 -12.69 -20.00 32.07
C LEU A 319 -12.57 -21.46 32.51
N SER A 320 -11.90 -22.29 31.69
CA SER A 320 -11.62 -23.68 32.04
C SER A 320 -10.80 -23.81 33.32
N ARG A 321 -9.76 -22.98 33.46
CA ARG A 321 -8.91 -22.96 34.65
C ARG A 321 -9.64 -22.43 35.87
N ALA A 322 -10.51 -21.45 35.75
CA ALA A 322 -11.34 -20.95 36.82
C ALA A 322 -12.30 -22.02 37.34
N ASP A 323 -12.83 -22.85 36.45
CA ASP A 323 -13.69 -24.00 36.84
C ASP A 323 -12.90 -25.05 37.65
N SER A 324 -11.67 -25.39 37.30
CA SER A 324 -10.80 -26.32 38.07
C SER A 324 -10.40 -25.79 39.43
N ARG A 325 -10.32 -24.46 39.61
CA ARG A 325 -9.99 -23.80 40.87
C ARG A 325 -11.20 -23.38 41.74
N ARG A 326 -12.40 -23.83 41.36
CA ARG A 326 -13.66 -23.39 42.01
C ARG A 326 -13.69 -23.62 43.49
N ARG A 327 -13.23 -24.78 43.97
CA ARG A 327 -13.16 -25.09 45.41
C ARG A 327 -12.18 -24.16 46.13
N GLU A 328 -11.04 -23.89 45.54
CA GLU A 328 -10.02 -22.96 46.10
C GLU A 328 -10.59 -21.54 46.23
N ILE A 329 -11.28 -21.03 45.19
CA ILE A 329 -11.91 -19.71 45.19
C ILE A 329 -13.04 -19.62 46.22
N ALA A 330 -13.86 -20.67 46.33
CA ALA A 330 -14.93 -20.75 47.32
C ALA A 330 -14.40 -20.75 48.78
N LEU A 331 -13.33 -21.49 49.04
CA LEU A 331 -12.64 -21.48 50.34
C LEU A 331 -12.09 -20.09 50.70
N ARG A 332 -11.46 -19.38 49.77
CA ARG A 332 -10.97 -18.03 49.99
C ARG A 332 -12.09 -17.04 50.32
N LEU A 333 -13.23 -17.12 49.61
CA LEU A 333 -14.40 -16.29 49.89
C LEU A 333 -14.99 -16.61 51.27
N ALA A 334 -15.04 -17.90 51.66
CA ALA A 334 -15.50 -18.33 52.95
C ALA A 334 -14.58 -17.86 54.13
N LEU A 335 -13.27 -17.71 53.83
CA LEU A 335 -12.26 -17.17 54.75
C LEU A 335 -12.22 -15.63 54.78
N GLY A 336 -13.13 -14.92 54.09
CA GLY A 336 -13.29 -13.46 54.13
C GLY A 336 -12.61 -12.66 53.02
N ALA A 337 -12.06 -13.30 51.98
CA ALA A 337 -11.52 -12.58 50.81
C ALA A 337 -12.64 -11.82 50.07
N SER A 338 -12.40 -10.53 49.70
CA SER A 338 -13.37 -9.75 48.99
C SER A 338 -13.42 -10.14 47.50
N ARG A 339 -14.60 -9.98 46.85
CA ARG A 339 -14.75 -10.21 45.42
C ARG A 339 -13.82 -9.34 44.59
N GLY A 340 -13.60 -8.09 45.00
CA GLY A 340 -12.69 -7.16 44.34
C GLY A 340 -11.25 -7.66 44.31
N GLN A 341 -10.78 -8.25 45.41
CA GLN A 341 -9.43 -8.83 45.47
C GLN A 341 -9.27 -10.00 44.51
N LEU A 342 -10.28 -10.87 44.37
CA LEU A 342 -10.24 -11.99 43.41
C LEU A 342 -10.26 -11.50 41.96
N VAL A 343 -11.11 -10.51 41.68
CA VAL A 343 -11.15 -9.91 40.33
C VAL A 343 -9.81 -9.27 40.00
N ARG A 344 -9.24 -8.46 40.88
CA ARG A 344 -7.93 -7.84 40.70
C ARG A 344 -6.83 -8.88 40.46
N GLN A 345 -6.78 -9.93 41.25
CA GLN A 345 -5.81 -11.01 41.11
C GLN A 345 -5.91 -11.72 39.74
N LEU A 346 -7.13 -12.06 39.29
CA LEU A 346 -7.34 -12.70 37.97
C LEU A 346 -7.01 -11.75 36.80
N LEU A 347 -7.32 -10.46 36.97
CA LEU A 347 -6.91 -9.44 35.99
C LEU A 347 -5.39 -9.29 35.93
N THR A 348 -4.70 -9.30 37.07
CA THR A 348 -3.23 -9.24 37.13
C THR A 348 -2.59 -10.46 36.45
N GLU A 349 -3.15 -11.69 36.62
CA GLU A 349 -2.68 -12.90 35.92
C GLU A 349 -2.82 -12.74 34.40
N GLY A 350 -3.97 -12.21 33.92
CA GLY A 350 -4.20 -11.97 32.51
C GLY A 350 -3.35 -10.84 31.92
N LEU A 351 -3.20 -9.73 32.63
CA LEU A 351 -2.32 -8.64 32.21
C LEU A 351 -0.87 -9.09 32.09
N LEU A 352 -0.38 -9.88 33.04
CA LEU A 352 0.97 -10.42 32.99
C LEU A 352 1.18 -11.30 31.74
N LEU A 353 0.22 -12.17 31.40
CA LEU A 353 0.26 -12.98 30.19
C LEU A 353 0.30 -12.11 28.94
N SER A 354 -0.52 -11.06 28.87
CA SER A 354 -0.57 -10.19 27.67
C SER A 354 0.67 -9.32 27.54
N PHE A 355 1.26 -8.85 28.63
CA PHE A 355 2.53 -8.10 28.59
C PHE A 355 3.71 -8.99 28.18
N LEU A 356 3.79 -10.23 28.65
CA LEU A 356 4.81 -11.19 28.21
C LEU A 356 4.64 -11.49 26.70
N ALA A 357 3.40 -11.70 26.29
CA ALA A 357 3.08 -11.91 24.86
C ALA A 357 3.37 -10.67 24.01
N GLY A 358 3.06 -9.47 24.51
CA GLY A 358 3.38 -8.20 23.86
C GLY A 358 4.88 -7.98 23.70
N GLY A 359 5.67 -8.29 24.73
CA GLY A 359 7.13 -8.24 24.68
C GLY A 359 7.71 -9.19 23.61
N LEU A 360 7.22 -10.43 23.57
CA LEU A 360 7.60 -11.39 22.51
C LEU A 360 7.13 -10.93 21.12
N GLY A 361 5.92 -10.40 21.02
CA GLY A 361 5.39 -9.84 19.77
C GLY A 361 6.23 -8.68 19.27
N LEU A 362 6.67 -7.79 20.15
CA LEU A 362 7.56 -6.68 19.81
C LEU A 362 8.94 -7.16 19.33
N LEU A 363 9.48 -8.20 19.96
CA LEU A 363 10.75 -8.81 19.52
C LEU A 363 10.63 -9.43 18.12
N LEU A 364 9.48 -9.98 17.76
CA LEU A 364 9.22 -10.58 16.45
C LEU A 364 8.82 -9.54 15.39
N ALA A 365 8.37 -8.33 15.79
CA ALA A 365 7.86 -7.32 14.88
C ALA A 365 8.83 -6.89 13.76
N PRO A 366 10.16 -6.74 13.96
CA PRO A 366 11.09 -6.39 12.90
C PRO A 366 11.19 -7.46 11.81
N TRP A 367 11.16 -8.75 12.17
CA TRP A 367 11.21 -9.85 11.20
C TRP A 367 9.91 -9.98 10.42
N THR A 368 8.77 -9.90 11.10
CA THR A 368 7.46 -9.94 10.46
C THR A 368 7.21 -8.69 9.62
N GLY A 369 7.66 -7.51 10.04
CA GLY A 369 7.64 -6.28 9.24
C GLY A 369 8.45 -6.39 7.95
N ARG A 370 9.67 -6.94 8.02
CA ARG A 370 10.50 -7.22 6.83
C ARG A 370 9.82 -8.22 5.89
N LEU A 371 9.17 -9.25 6.44
CA LEU A 371 8.43 -10.23 5.63
C LEU A 371 7.25 -9.57 4.91
N ILE A 372 6.51 -8.68 5.57
CA ILE A 372 5.43 -7.89 4.94
C ILE A 372 6.01 -7.03 3.81
N LEU A 373 7.11 -6.34 4.06
CA LEU A 373 7.79 -5.50 3.07
C LEU A 373 8.44 -6.31 1.93
N ALA A 374 8.73 -7.60 2.11
CA ALA A 374 9.26 -8.46 1.04
C ALA A 374 8.25 -8.72 -0.09
N PHE A 375 6.94 -8.55 0.16
CA PHE A 375 5.89 -8.61 -0.86
C PHE A 375 5.71 -7.29 -1.64
N ARG A 376 6.56 -6.29 -1.39
CA ARG A 376 6.51 -4.99 -2.06
C ARG A 376 6.92 -5.05 -3.52
N GLN A 377 6.51 -4.02 -4.28
CA GLN A 377 7.01 -3.78 -5.63
C GLN A 377 8.50 -3.34 -5.59
N PRO A 378 9.38 -3.90 -6.43
CA PRO A 378 10.79 -3.54 -6.43
C PRO A 378 11.10 -2.09 -6.84
N LEU A 379 10.15 -1.40 -7.52
CA LEU A 379 10.51 -0.25 -8.34
C LEU A 379 10.37 1.13 -7.68
N TYR A 380 9.38 1.44 -6.83
CA TYR A 380 9.14 2.87 -6.54
C TYR A 380 8.85 3.28 -5.10
N ALA A 381 8.15 2.51 -4.30
CA ALA A 381 7.55 3.18 -3.14
C ALA A 381 8.17 2.90 -1.76
N LEU A 382 9.06 1.93 -1.60
CA LEU A 382 9.44 1.51 -0.24
C LEU A 382 10.89 1.02 -0.15
N ARG A 383 11.81 1.58 -0.94
CA ARG A 383 13.18 1.03 -1.05
C ARG A 383 13.96 1.07 0.26
N ASN A 384 13.78 2.12 1.08
CA ASN A 384 14.50 2.35 2.33
C ASN A 384 13.57 2.57 3.53
N VAL A 385 12.42 1.88 3.59
CA VAL A 385 11.54 1.99 4.75
C VAL A 385 12.16 1.27 5.95
N ASP A 386 12.58 2.05 6.93
CA ASP A 386 13.05 1.53 8.22
C ASP A 386 11.86 1.11 9.10
N ALA A 387 11.60 -0.19 9.14
CA ALA A 387 10.57 -0.81 9.97
C ALA A 387 11.06 -1.10 11.41
N SER A 388 12.01 -0.34 11.93
CA SER A 388 12.42 -0.46 13.33
C SER A 388 11.33 0.08 14.26
N PRO A 389 11.05 -0.61 15.39
CA PRO A 389 10.10 -0.13 16.39
C PRO A 389 10.59 1.17 17.04
N ASP A 390 9.74 2.19 17.01
CA ASP A 390 9.93 3.46 17.71
C ASP A 390 9.01 3.59 18.94
N SER A 391 9.03 4.74 19.60
CA SER A 391 8.20 5.00 20.79
C SER A 391 6.70 4.89 20.52
N ARG A 392 6.24 5.16 19.28
CA ARG A 392 4.84 5.03 18.89
C ARG A 392 4.42 3.56 18.79
N VAL A 393 5.30 2.73 18.22
CA VAL A 393 5.09 1.28 18.14
C VAL A 393 5.09 0.67 19.55
N LEU A 394 6.00 1.13 20.43
CA LEU A 394 6.00 0.70 21.85
C LEU A 394 4.69 1.07 22.53
N ALA A 395 4.23 2.32 22.42
CA ALA A 395 2.97 2.79 23.00
C ALA A 395 1.76 2.02 22.46
N PHE A 396 1.70 1.78 21.14
CA PHE A 396 0.66 0.98 20.52
C PHE A 396 0.65 -0.45 21.04
N THR A 397 1.80 -1.11 21.10
CA THR A 397 1.93 -2.49 21.61
C THR A 397 1.50 -2.59 23.07
N LEU A 398 1.92 -1.61 23.90
CA LEU A 398 1.50 -1.52 25.30
C LEU A 398 -0.02 -1.36 25.43
N MET A 399 -0.60 -0.47 24.63
CA MET A 399 -2.06 -0.25 24.60
C MET A 399 -2.80 -1.52 24.18
N VAL A 400 -2.36 -2.19 23.10
CA VAL A 400 -2.98 -3.44 22.62
C VAL A 400 -2.84 -4.54 23.67
N ALA A 401 -1.68 -4.69 24.30
CA ALA A 401 -1.47 -5.68 25.36
C ALA A 401 -2.38 -5.41 26.59
N LEU A 402 -2.51 -4.14 26.99
CA LEU A 402 -3.40 -3.74 28.09
C LEU A 402 -4.87 -4.04 27.76
N LEU A 403 -5.35 -3.57 26.59
CA LEU A 403 -6.73 -3.80 26.16
C LEU A 403 -7.04 -5.30 26.05
N THR A 404 -6.13 -6.06 25.45
CA THR A 404 -6.25 -7.51 25.31
C THR A 404 -6.31 -8.16 26.67
N GLY A 405 -5.36 -7.83 27.58
CA GLY A 405 -5.30 -8.37 28.95
C GLY A 405 -6.58 -8.12 29.73
N VAL A 406 -7.16 -6.92 29.62
CA VAL A 406 -8.45 -6.61 30.27
C VAL A 406 -9.59 -7.38 29.60
N LEU A 407 -9.72 -7.35 28.27
CA LEU A 407 -10.84 -7.94 27.55
C LEU A 407 -11.00 -9.44 27.81
N PHE A 408 -9.92 -10.22 27.73
CA PHE A 408 -10.05 -11.67 27.92
C PHE A 408 -10.07 -12.11 29.38
N SER A 409 -9.59 -11.28 30.32
CA SER A 409 -9.55 -11.63 31.74
C SER A 409 -10.80 -11.16 32.50
N LEU A 410 -11.47 -10.08 32.03
CA LEU A 410 -12.59 -9.46 32.75
C LEU A 410 -13.78 -10.43 32.89
N ALA A 411 -14.16 -11.10 31.80
CA ALA A 411 -15.31 -12.01 31.81
C ALA A 411 -15.07 -13.25 32.72
N PRO A 412 -13.91 -13.94 32.64
CA PRO A 412 -13.55 -14.99 33.59
C PRO A 412 -13.46 -14.50 35.06
N ALA A 413 -12.90 -13.31 35.29
CA ALA A 413 -12.77 -12.74 36.61
C ALA A 413 -14.13 -12.43 37.29
N LEU A 414 -15.04 -11.80 36.52
CA LEU A 414 -16.39 -11.49 37.00
C LEU A 414 -17.22 -12.75 37.27
N GLN A 415 -17.08 -13.80 36.45
CA GLN A 415 -17.79 -15.06 36.66
C GLN A 415 -17.13 -15.94 37.71
N GLY A 416 -15.79 -15.95 37.78
CA GLY A 416 -15.05 -16.69 38.82
C GLY A 416 -15.28 -16.18 40.25
N SER A 417 -15.50 -14.85 40.38
CA SER A 417 -15.74 -14.21 41.66
C SER A 417 -17.16 -14.38 42.25
N LYS A 418 -18.09 -15.04 41.55
CA LYS A 418 -19.47 -15.32 41.99
C LYS A 418 -19.73 -16.83 42.12
N PRO A 419 -19.01 -17.60 42.90
CA PRO A 419 -19.39 -18.97 43.21
C PRO A 419 -20.56 -18.98 44.21
N ASP A 420 -21.55 -19.83 43.94
CA ASP A 420 -22.59 -20.15 44.93
C ASP A 420 -21.94 -21.07 45.95
N LEU A 421 -21.70 -20.54 47.17
CA LEU A 421 -20.98 -21.21 48.26
C LEU A 421 -21.66 -22.55 48.64
N VAL A 422 -22.99 -22.59 48.60
CA VAL A 422 -23.76 -23.78 48.97
C VAL A 422 -23.62 -24.87 47.86
N VAL A 423 -23.58 -24.44 46.59
CA VAL A 423 -23.44 -25.35 45.47
C VAL A 423 -21.98 -25.81 45.28
N ALA A 424 -21.01 -24.95 45.65
CA ALA A 424 -19.58 -25.29 45.54
C ALA A 424 -19.11 -26.32 46.60
N LEU A 425 -19.86 -26.44 47.72
CA LEU A 425 -19.59 -27.36 48.83
C LEU A 425 -20.45 -28.64 48.72
N LYS A 426 -21.57 -28.64 47.96
CA LYS A 426 -22.40 -29.79 47.70
C LYS A 426 -22.13 -30.31 46.28
N ASP A 427 -21.66 -31.54 46.15
CA ASP A 427 -21.18 -32.16 44.88
C ASP A 427 -22.24 -32.38 43.78
N ASN A 428 -23.55 -32.05 43.97
CA ASN A 428 -24.60 -32.54 43.09
C ASN A 428 -25.65 -31.49 42.66
N ALA A 429 -25.34 -30.22 42.42
CA ALA A 429 -26.38 -29.27 42.04
C ALA A 429 -26.35 -28.81 40.55
N PRO A 430 -27.51 -28.62 39.90
CA PRO A 430 -27.63 -28.33 38.43
C PRO A 430 -27.34 -26.88 38.01
N GLY A 431 -26.32 -26.22 38.61
CA GLY A 431 -25.89 -24.85 38.28
C GLY A 431 -25.11 -24.70 36.97
N LEU A 432 -24.89 -25.76 36.20
CA LEU A 432 -24.03 -25.84 35.02
C LEU A 432 -24.59 -25.09 33.77
N ARG A 433 -25.88 -24.76 33.75
CA ARG A 433 -26.57 -24.26 32.53
C ARG A 433 -26.18 -22.81 32.15
N ARG A 434 -25.81 -21.95 33.10
CA ARG A 434 -25.56 -20.52 32.81
C ARG A 434 -24.12 -20.24 32.34
N ARG A 435 -23.13 -21.05 32.74
CA ARG A 435 -21.72 -20.90 32.37
C ARG A 435 -21.38 -21.43 30.99
N SER A 436 -22.12 -22.41 30.48
CA SER A 436 -21.94 -22.92 29.14
C SER A 436 -22.30 -21.87 28.07
N ARG A 437 -23.19 -20.91 28.35
CA ARG A 437 -23.67 -19.91 27.38
C ARG A 437 -22.55 -18.95 26.94
N LEU A 438 -21.77 -18.37 27.86
CA LEU A 438 -20.69 -17.45 27.49
C LEU A 438 -19.63 -18.15 26.65
N ARG A 439 -19.20 -19.33 27.05
CA ARG A 439 -18.24 -20.13 26.31
C ARG A 439 -18.74 -20.50 24.91
N ASN A 440 -20.01 -20.87 24.80
CA ASN A 440 -20.63 -21.15 23.50
C ASN A 440 -20.67 -19.92 22.63
N VAL A 441 -20.98 -18.73 23.18
CA VAL A 441 -20.95 -17.45 22.46
C VAL A 441 -19.55 -17.13 21.98
N LEU A 442 -18.53 -17.28 22.84
CA LEU A 442 -17.14 -17.04 22.47
C LEU A 442 -16.68 -17.93 21.30
N VAL A 443 -17.03 -19.23 21.31
CA VAL A 443 -16.68 -20.13 20.22
C VAL A 443 -17.46 -19.82 18.96
N SER A 444 -18.76 -19.56 19.05
CA SER A 444 -19.57 -19.19 17.88
C SER A 444 -19.09 -17.85 17.27
N SER A 445 -18.74 -16.84 18.09
CA SER A 445 -18.19 -15.59 17.61
C SER A 445 -16.82 -15.79 16.94
N GLN A 446 -15.97 -16.67 17.48
CA GLN A 446 -14.69 -17.03 16.90
C GLN A 446 -14.84 -17.68 15.52
N VAL A 447 -15.79 -18.61 15.38
CA VAL A 447 -16.13 -19.23 14.07
C VAL A 447 -16.63 -18.15 13.10
N ALA A 448 -17.50 -17.24 13.56
CA ALA A 448 -18.00 -16.14 12.75
C ALA A 448 -16.86 -15.21 12.26
N LEU A 449 -15.97 -14.80 13.16
CA LEU A 449 -14.82 -13.93 12.82
C LEU A 449 -13.86 -14.63 11.87
N SER A 450 -13.59 -15.92 12.06
CA SER A 450 -12.78 -16.73 11.16
C SER A 450 -13.41 -16.83 9.77
N LEU A 451 -14.74 -16.99 9.68
CA LEU A 451 -15.47 -16.97 8.42
C LEU A 451 -15.29 -15.63 7.70
N VAL A 452 -15.40 -14.51 8.42
CA VAL A 452 -15.22 -13.17 7.83
C VAL A 452 -13.82 -13.03 7.21
N LEU A 453 -12.76 -13.40 7.95
CA LEU A 453 -11.39 -13.34 7.44
C LEU A 453 -11.19 -14.24 6.22
N LEU A 454 -11.68 -15.48 6.27
CA LEU A 454 -11.58 -16.43 5.16
C LEU A 454 -12.32 -15.94 3.92
N VAL A 455 -13.52 -15.37 4.07
CA VAL A 455 -14.32 -14.87 2.95
C VAL A 455 -13.64 -13.66 2.31
N VAL A 456 -13.15 -12.71 3.11
CA VAL A 456 -12.42 -11.54 2.60
C VAL A 456 -11.17 -11.97 1.82
N ALA A 457 -10.35 -12.87 2.39
CA ALA A 457 -9.17 -13.38 1.71
C ALA A 457 -9.55 -14.17 0.43
N GLY A 458 -10.56 -15.03 0.50
CA GLY A 458 -11.02 -15.83 -0.62
C GLY A 458 -11.55 -14.98 -1.78
N VAL A 459 -12.27 -13.91 -1.48
CA VAL A 459 -12.77 -12.95 -2.49
C VAL A 459 -11.59 -12.26 -3.19
N ILE A 460 -10.59 -11.80 -2.43
CA ILE A 460 -9.40 -11.16 -3.00
C ILE A 460 -8.64 -12.12 -3.92
N VAL A 461 -8.36 -13.33 -3.45
CA VAL A 461 -7.65 -14.36 -4.24
C VAL A 461 -8.40 -14.68 -5.53
N ARG A 462 -9.71 -14.88 -5.44
CA ARG A 462 -10.52 -15.22 -6.62
C ARG A 462 -10.64 -14.08 -7.61
N ARG A 463 -10.78 -12.85 -7.12
CA ARG A 463 -10.77 -11.66 -7.99
C ARG A 463 -9.44 -11.52 -8.70
N MET A 464 -8.34 -11.70 -7.98
CA MET A 464 -7.00 -11.68 -8.56
C MET A 464 -6.84 -12.77 -9.63
N GLN A 465 -7.28 -14.01 -9.37
CA GLN A 465 -7.25 -15.08 -10.37
C GLN A 465 -8.08 -14.74 -11.61
N LYS A 466 -9.27 -14.14 -11.42
CA LYS A 466 -10.10 -13.70 -12.54
C LYS A 466 -9.41 -12.63 -13.37
N ILE A 467 -8.72 -11.66 -12.74
CA ILE A 467 -7.99 -10.59 -13.43
C ILE A 467 -6.81 -11.17 -14.22
N VAL A 468 -6.03 -12.06 -13.60
CA VAL A 468 -4.87 -12.70 -14.26
C VAL A 468 -5.30 -13.56 -15.47
N ASN A 469 -6.46 -14.21 -15.37
CA ASN A 469 -6.98 -15.07 -16.43
C ASN A 469 -7.80 -14.31 -17.49
N GLN A 470 -8.06 -13.03 -17.28
CA GLN A 470 -8.79 -12.20 -18.25
C GLN A 470 -7.82 -11.73 -19.33
N ASP A 471 -8.25 -11.78 -20.59
CA ASP A 471 -7.48 -11.20 -21.70
C ASP A 471 -7.34 -9.69 -21.48
N PRO A 472 -6.11 -9.16 -21.34
CA PRO A 472 -5.89 -7.74 -21.18
C PRO A 472 -5.99 -6.95 -22.49
N GLY A 473 -6.18 -7.63 -23.62
CA GLY A 473 -6.17 -7.04 -24.96
C GLY A 473 -4.78 -6.85 -25.58
N PHE A 474 -3.73 -7.46 -24.97
CA PHE A 474 -2.35 -7.48 -25.49
C PHE A 474 -1.64 -8.76 -25.03
N ILE A 475 -0.57 -9.13 -25.73
CA ILE A 475 0.24 -10.31 -25.39
C ILE A 475 1.00 -10.09 -24.09
N THR A 476 0.93 -11.03 -23.15
CA THR A 476 1.64 -10.99 -21.86
C THR A 476 2.86 -11.90 -21.81
N SER A 477 2.98 -12.86 -22.74
CA SER A 477 4.10 -13.80 -22.84
C SER A 477 5.03 -13.41 -23.99
N ASN A 478 6.30 -13.78 -23.89
CA ASN A 478 7.28 -13.56 -24.95
C ASN A 478 7.48 -12.10 -25.38
N LEU A 479 7.13 -11.15 -24.51
CA LEU A 479 7.40 -9.74 -24.69
C LEU A 479 8.41 -9.26 -23.66
N MET A 480 9.42 -8.51 -24.11
CA MET A 480 10.28 -7.74 -23.25
C MET A 480 10.19 -6.25 -23.57
N MET A 481 10.49 -5.45 -22.58
CA MET A 481 10.57 -4.01 -22.70
C MET A 481 11.85 -3.49 -22.07
N MET A 482 12.36 -2.40 -22.62
CA MET A 482 13.44 -1.64 -22.03
C MET A 482 13.33 -0.18 -22.42
N SER A 483 13.71 0.71 -21.55
CA SER A 483 13.77 2.14 -21.86
C SER A 483 15.21 2.54 -22.15
N ILE A 484 15.36 3.34 -23.19
CA ILE A 484 16.61 3.96 -23.60
C ILE A 484 16.34 5.44 -23.70
N SER A 485 17.27 6.29 -23.33
CA SER A 485 17.04 7.74 -23.36
C SER A 485 18.25 8.45 -23.97
N PRO A 486 18.31 8.57 -25.31
CA PRO A 486 19.38 9.32 -25.96
C PRO A 486 19.44 10.78 -25.51
N SER A 487 18.31 11.40 -25.23
CA SER A 487 18.23 12.79 -24.73
C SER A 487 18.99 13.01 -23.40
N ILE A 488 19.12 11.99 -22.57
CA ILE A 488 19.94 12.04 -21.34
C ILE A 488 21.44 12.17 -21.65
N GLN A 489 21.85 11.80 -22.86
CA GLN A 489 23.22 11.96 -23.36
C GLN A 489 23.42 13.25 -24.19
N GLY A 490 22.41 14.13 -24.21
CA GLY A 490 22.52 15.38 -24.98
C GLY A 490 22.24 15.24 -26.50
N TYR A 491 21.75 14.06 -26.96
CA TYR A 491 21.35 13.90 -28.34
C TYR A 491 20.11 14.76 -28.68
N SER A 492 20.17 15.47 -29.81
CA SER A 492 19.01 16.19 -30.33
C SER A 492 17.89 15.22 -30.73
N GLU A 493 16.68 15.73 -30.87
CA GLU A 493 15.52 14.95 -31.28
C GLU A 493 15.79 14.19 -32.60
N LEU A 494 16.31 14.86 -33.63
CA LEU A 494 16.64 14.22 -34.91
C LEU A 494 17.72 13.12 -34.78
N GLN A 495 18.70 13.32 -33.92
CA GLN A 495 19.72 12.30 -33.65
C GLN A 495 19.12 11.10 -32.91
N ALA A 496 18.29 11.36 -31.92
CA ALA A 496 17.60 10.32 -31.15
C ALA A 496 16.69 9.48 -32.03
N GLN A 497 15.91 10.10 -32.93
CA GLN A 497 15.06 9.39 -33.88
C GLN A 497 15.89 8.44 -34.76
N ARG A 498 17.03 8.91 -35.29
CA ARG A 498 17.93 8.06 -36.10
C ARG A 498 18.50 6.89 -35.28
N ILE A 499 18.87 7.12 -34.02
CA ILE A 499 19.35 6.06 -33.12
C ILE A 499 18.26 5.00 -32.94
N TYR A 500 17.02 5.41 -32.74
CA TYR A 500 15.90 4.46 -32.58
C TYR A 500 15.61 3.69 -33.88
N GLU A 501 15.61 4.34 -35.04
CA GLU A 501 15.42 3.67 -36.32
C GLU A 501 16.50 2.63 -36.60
N GLU A 502 17.77 2.98 -36.37
CA GLU A 502 18.88 2.06 -36.56
C GLU A 502 18.85 0.91 -35.52
N LEU A 503 18.46 1.22 -34.27
CA LEU A 503 18.34 0.23 -33.22
C LEU A 503 17.24 -0.80 -33.53
N LEU A 504 16.06 -0.36 -33.96
CA LEU A 504 14.98 -1.25 -34.35
C LEU A 504 15.41 -2.16 -35.52
N ALA A 505 16.07 -1.61 -36.53
CA ALA A 505 16.61 -2.39 -37.66
C ALA A 505 17.66 -3.42 -37.25
N ARG A 506 18.51 -3.12 -36.25
CA ARG A 506 19.49 -4.08 -35.73
C ARG A 506 18.84 -5.17 -34.87
N ILE A 507 17.88 -4.79 -34.03
CA ILE A 507 17.16 -5.71 -33.12
C ILE A 507 16.36 -6.74 -33.96
N GLU A 508 15.66 -6.31 -34.97
CA GLU A 508 14.87 -7.22 -35.83
C GLU A 508 15.75 -8.27 -36.56
N ARG A 509 17.06 -8.05 -36.66
CA ARG A 509 18.01 -9.03 -37.26
C ARG A 509 18.50 -10.07 -36.27
N ILE A 510 18.23 -9.90 -34.98
CA ILE A 510 18.63 -10.85 -33.95
C ILE A 510 17.78 -12.12 -34.05
N PRO A 511 18.40 -13.31 -34.22
CA PRO A 511 17.64 -14.56 -34.26
C PRO A 511 16.79 -14.76 -33.01
N GLY A 512 15.52 -15.11 -33.18
CA GLY A 512 14.57 -15.28 -32.11
C GLY A 512 13.71 -14.06 -31.79
N ILE A 513 13.94 -12.90 -32.45
CA ILE A 513 13.05 -11.74 -32.36
C ILE A 513 12.07 -11.80 -33.52
N GLN A 514 10.79 -11.65 -33.22
CA GLN A 514 9.69 -11.66 -34.17
C GLN A 514 9.35 -10.25 -34.69
N SER A 515 9.35 -9.27 -33.82
CA SER A 515 9.10 -7.87 -34.12
C SER A 515 9.57 -6.97 -32.96
N ALA A 516 9.89 -5.72 -33.30
CA ALA A 516 10.23 -4.68 -32.35
C ALA A 516 9.52 -3.37 -32.70
N SER A 517 9.21 -2.55 -31.67
CA SER A 517 8.62 -1.23 -31.88
C SER A 517 8.89 -0.35 -30.65
N LEU A 518 8.44 0.90 -30.70
CA LEU A 518 8.54 1.88 -29.64
C LEU A 518 7.14 2.29 -29.16
N ALA A 519 7.04 2.59 -27.87
CA ALA A 519 5.84 3.12 -27.25
C ALA A 519 6.16 4.17 -26.18
N GLY A 520 5.42 5.25 -26.13
CA GLY A 520 5.55 6.24 -25.08
C GLY A 520 5.16 5.68 -23.71
N THR A 521 4.14 4.81 -23.68
CA THR A 521 3.67 4.10 -22.49
C THR A 521 3.39 2.65 -22.84
N VAL A 522 3.81 1.72 -21.98
CA VAL A 522 3.57 0.28 -22.14
C VAL A 522 2.60 -0.21 -21.05
N PRO A 523 1.43 -0.79 -21.44
CA PRO A 523 0.46 -1.26 -20.46
C PRO A 523 0.97 -2.47 -19.65
N PRO A 524 0.46 -2.70 -18.42
CA PRO A 524 -0.39 -1.80 -17.66
C PRO A 524 0.45 -0.79 -16.86
N GLU A 525 0.22 0.48 -17.11
CA GLU A 525 0.92 1.57 -16.42
C GLU A 525 -0.07 2.70 -16.14
N ASP A 526 -0.14 3.17 -14.90
CA ASP A 526 -1.12 4.18 -14.46
C ASP A 526 -0.80 5.58 -15.01
N TRP A 527 0.41 5.78 -15.50
CA TRP A 527 0.81 7.05 -16.11
C TRP A 527 0.58 7.06 -17.63
N SER A 528 -0.53 7.62 -18.04
CA SER A 528 -0.78 7.98 -19.44
C SER A 528 -0.95 9.48 -19.59
N SER A 529 -0.38 10.06 -20.65
CA SER A 529 -0.71 11.42 -21.04
C SER A 529 -2.20 11.50 -21.35
N ARG A 530 -2.90 12.49 -20.81
CA ARG A 530 -4.32 12.73 -21.05
C ARG A 530 -4.49 13.99 -21.86
N VAL A 531 -5.30 13.91 -22.88
CA VAL A 531 -5.66 15.07 -23.70
C VAL A 531 -7.16 15.15 -23.84
N SER A 532 -7.68 16.38 -24.02
CA SER A 532 -9.06 16.59 -24.43
C SER A 532 -9.10 16.67 -25.95
N ILE A 533 -10.01 15.93 -26.56
CA ILE A 533 -10.25 15.96 -28.02
C ILE A 533 -11.67 16.45 -28.34
N PHE A 534 -11.85 16.93 -29.54
CA PHE A 534 -13.10 17.51 -30.03
C PHE A 534 -13.46 16.93 -31.37
N TYR A 535 -14.72 17.02 -31.72
CA TYR A 535 -15.15 16.83 -33.11
C TYR A 535 -14.60 17.95 -33.97
N GLU A 536 -14.39 17.65 -35.25
CA GLU A 536 -13.97 18.66 -36.26
C GLU A 536 -14.91 19.89 -36.22
N GLY A 537 -14.37 21.07 -36.14
CA GLY A 537 -15.09 22.35 -36.09
C GLY A 537 -15.73 22.70 -34.73
N GLN A 538 -15.49 21.89 -33.69
CA GLN A 538 -16.07 22.13 -32.35
C GLN A 538 -15.04 22.56 -31.28
N VAL A 539 -13.82 22.86 -31.68
CA VAL A 539 -12.82 23.39 -30.76
C VAL A 539 -13.25 24.77 -30.29
N PRO A 540 -13.39 25.00 -29.00
CA PRO A 540 -13.65 26.33 -28.48
C PRO A 540 -12.54 27.33 -28.83
N ALA A 541 -12.84 28.60 -28.89
CA ALA A 541 -11.84 29.64 -29.07
C ALA A 541 -10.70 29.50 -28.04
N LEU A 542 -9.49 29.90 -28.43
CA LEU A 542 -8.30 29.77 -27.56
C LEU A 542 -8.51 30.38 -26.19
N ASP A 543 -9.25 31.48 -26.08
CA ASP A 543 -9.55 32.18 -24.84
C ASP A 543 -10.45 31.35 -23.90
N TYR A 544 -11.37 30.56 -24.46
CA TYR A 544 -12.19 29.63 -23.69
C TYR A 544 -11.36 28.47 -23.16
N TYR A 545 -10.35 28.05 -23.90
CA TYR A 545 -9.45 26.95 -23.53
C TYR A 545 -8.56 27.29 -22.34
N ARG A 546 -8.07 28.53 -22.26
CA ARG A 546 -7.13 28.99 -21.23
C ARG A 546 -7.69 28.94 -19.82
N GLY A 547 -9.03 28.97 -19.68
CA GLY A 547 -9.70 28.83 -18.39
C GLY A 547 -10.35 27.48 -18.10
N HIS A 548 -10.51 26.60 -19.11
CA HIS A 548 -11.32 25.36 -19.01
C HIS A 548 -10.58 24.10 -19.48
N GLU A 549 -9.28 24.08 -19.34
CA GLU A 549 -8.34 23.12 -19.93
C GLU A 549 -8.72 21.64 -19.79
N PHE A 550 -9.40 21.25 -18.72
CA PHE A 550 -9.76 19.86 -18.44
C PHE A 550 -11.27 19.57 -18.41
N GLU A 551 -12.12 20.57 -18.67
CA GLU A 551 -13.57 20.40 -18.55
C GLU A 551 -14.30 20.31 -19.89
N VAL A 552 -13.61 20.65 -20.97
CA VAL A 552 -14.20 20.74 -22.30
C VAL A 552 -13.61 19.68 -23.21
N GLY A 553 -14.50 19.05 -23.96
CA GLY A 553 -14.13 17.96 -24.85
C GLY A 553 -14.22 16.56 -24.23
N ILE A 554 -13.79 15.57 -24.96
CA ILE A 554 -13.74 14.18 -24.53
C ILE A 554 -12.32 13.89 -24.05
N ARG A 555 -12.18 13.60 -22.77
CA ARG A 555 -10.89 13.26 -22.18
C ARG A 555 -10.47 11.85 -22.56
N VAL A 556 -9.32 11.72 -23.21
CA VAL A 556 -8.76 10.45 -23.69
C VAL A 556 -7.33 10.25 -23.17
N ASP A 557 -6.96 9.01 -23.02
CA ASP A 557 -5.57 8.64 -22.80
C ASP A 557 -4.83 8.60 -24.13
N MET A 558 -3.62 9.12 -24.18
CA MET A 558 -2.82 9.22 -25.38
C MET A 558 -1.56 8.38 -25.26
N ASN A 559 -1.22 7.67 -26.34
CA ASN A 559 0.04 6.95 -26.45
C ASN A 559 0.68 7.22 -27.82
N ASN A 560 1.95 7.58 -27.80
CA ASN A 560 2.75 7.71 -29.01
C ASN A 560 3.40 6.38 -29.32
N VAL A 561 3.22 5.88 -30.54
CA VAL A 561 3.69 4.54 -30.91
C VAL A 561 4.37 4.55 -32.29
N ALA A 562 5.43 3.76 -32.40
CA ALA A 562 6.12 3.58 -33.69
C ALA A 562 5.40 2.56 -34.59
N PRO A 563 5.72 2.49 -35.87
CA PRO A 563 5.22 1.44 -36.78
C PRO A 563 5.41 0.03 -36.17
N LYS A 564 4.52 -0.89 -36.51
CA LYS A 564 4.47 -2.27 -36.05
C LYS A 564 4.12 -2.44 -34.54
N TYR A 565 3.82 -1.36 -33.79
CA TYR A 565 3.47 -1.45 -32.38
C TYR A 565 2.32 -2.43 -32.11
N PHE A 566 1.23 -2.27 -32.83
CA PHE A 566 0.03 -3.10 -32.68
C PHE A 566 0.34 -4.59 -32.93
N ARG A 567 1.12 -4.90 -33.95
CA ARG A 567 1.60 -6.26 -34.22
C ARG A 567 2.50 -6.79 -33.10
N THR A 568 3.41 -5.96 -32.61
CA THR A 568 4.38 -6.34 -31.57
C THR A 568 3.67 -6.62 -30.24
N MET A 569 2.69 -5.78 -29.91
CA MET A 569 1.87 -5.95 -28.71
C MET A 569 0.75 -6.98 -28.85
N GLY A 570 0.45 -7.43 -30.08
CA GLY A 570 -0.66 -8.33 -30.37
C GLY A 570 -2.04 -7.67 -30.23
N ILE A 571 -2.14 -6.36 -30.39
CA ILE A 571 -3.40 -5.61 -30.38
C ILE A 571 -3.96 -5.60 -31.80
N PRO A 572 -5.12 -6.21 -32.07
CA PRO A 572 -5.65 -6.24 -33.43
C PRO A 572 -6.08 -4.85 -33.91
N ILE A 573 -5.75 -4.52 -35.18
CA ILE A 573 -6.39 -3.43 -35.91
C ILE A 573 -7.69 -3.99 -36.50
N LEU A 574 -8.81 -3.44 -36.07
CA LEU A 574 -10.15 -3.91 -36.44
C LEU A 574 -10.62 -3.31 -37.77
N LYS A 575 -10.23 -2.06 -38.05
CA LYS A 575 -10.57 -1.32 -39.27
C LYS A 575 -9.44 -0.41 -39.65
N GLY A 576 -9.31 -0.13 -40.96
CA GLY A 576 -8.28 0.76 -41.50
C GLY A 576 -6.88 0.11 -41.52
N ARG A 577 -5.85 0.90 -41.26
CA ARG A 577 -4.44 0.48 -41.34
C ARG A 577 -3.66 0.82 -40.08
N ASP A 578 -2.54 0.14 -39.86
CA ASP A 578 -1.51 0.48 -38.87
C ASP A 578 -0.68 1.70 -39.33
N PHE A 579 0.06 2.30 -38.39
CA PHE A 579 1.07 3.32 -38.69
C PHE A 579 2.20 2.72 -39.54
N SER A 580 2.74 3.57 -40.42
CA SER A 580 3.84 3.23 -41.33
C SER A 580 4.86 4.35 -41.35
N GLU A 581 5.97 4.14 -42.02
CA GLU A 581 7.01 5.17 -42.23
C GLU A 581 6.54 6.37 -43.11
N LEU A 582 5.35 6.25 -43.70
CA LEU A 582 4.71 7.36 -44.42
C LEU A 582 4.10 8.40 -43.45
N ASP A 583 3.77 7.98 -42.25
CA ASP A 583 3.20 8.83 -41.18
C ASP A 583 4.32 9.59 -40.46
N ARG A 584 5.08 10.43 -41.19
CA ARG A 584 6.27 11.17 -40.75
C ARG A 584 6.05 12.69 -40.72
N PRO A 585 6.96 13.49 -40.14
CA PRO A 585 6.85 14.94 -40.18
C PRO A 585 6.65 15.49 -41.59
N GLY A 586 5.69 16.41 -41.76
CA GLY A 586 5.30 16.97 -43.05
C GLY A 586 4.19 16.22 -43.78
N ALA A 587 3.83 15.01 -43.40
CA ALA A 587 2.61 14.32 -43.86
C ALA A 587 1.38 14.80 -43.05
N PRO A 588 0.14 14.57 -43.55
CA PRO A 588 -1.08 14.83 -42.80
C PRO A 588 -1.02 14.15 -41.44
N LEU A 589 -1.52 14.85 -40.39
CA LEU A 589 -1.53 14.28 -39.03
C LEU A 589 -2.54 13.14 -38.96
N THR A 590 -2.09 12.00 -38.48
CA THR A 590 -2.89 10.77 -38.39
C THR A 590 -3.04 10.26 -37.00
N ALA A 591 -4.12 9.53 -36.72
CA ALA A 591 -4.36 8.89 -35.46
C ALA A 591 -5.05 7.52 -35.61
N ILE A 592 -4.84 6.64 -34.66
CA ILE A 592 -5.60 5.41 -34.48
C ILE A 592 -6.35 5.52 -33.14
N VAL A 593 -7.61 5.12 -33.13
CA VAL A 593 -8.46 5.18 -31.94
C VAL A 593 -8.84 3.77 -31.46
N SER A 594 -9.02 3.59 -30.14
CA SER A 594 -9.58 2.33 -29.63
C SER A 594 -11.04 2.16 -30.06
N GLN A 595 -11.52 0.93 -30.09
CA GLN A 595 -12.89 0.60 -30.43
C GLN A 595 -13.90 1.36 -29.57
N ARG A 596 -13.63 1.42 -28.26
CA ARG A 596 -14.47 2.14 -27.29
C ARG A 596 -14.50 3.65 -27.56
N LEU A 597 -13.38 4.24 -27.95
CA LEU A 597 -13.33 5.65 -28.33
C LEU A 597 -14.09 5.90 -29.63
N ALA A 598 -13.90 5.04 -30.65
CA ALA A 598 -14.63 5.13 -31.93
C ALA A 598 -16.16 5.05 -31.71
N GLN A 599 -16.61 4.12 -30.88
CA GLN A 599 -18.02 3.98 -30.52
C GLN A 599 -18.57 5.17 -29.72
N ARG A 600 -17.74 5.80 -28.87
CA ARG A 600 -18.12 6.99 -28.13
C ARG A 600 -18.27 8.21 -29.01
N LEU A 601 -17.36 8.38 -29.98
CA LEU A 601 -17.36 9.54 -30.88
C LEU A 601 -18.40 9.37 -32.01
N TRP A 602 -18.48 8.21 -32.61
CA TRP A 602 -19.35 7.97 -33.80
C TRP A 602 -20.16 6.66 -33.63
N PRO A 603 -21.19 6.67 -32.79
CA PRO A 603 -22.02 5.48 -32.58
C PRO A 603 -22.61 4.92 -33.86
N GLY A 604 -22.32 3.66 -34.18
CA GLY A 604 -22.86 2.99 -35.37
C GLY A 604 -22.29 3.44 -36.73
N GLN A 605 -21.32 4.35 -36.73
CA GLN A 605 -20.67 4.82 -37.97
C GLN A 605 -19.23 4.29 -38.07
N ASP A 606 -18.64 4.41 -39.28
CA ASP A 606 -17.22 4.15 -39.47
C ASP A 606 -16.40 5.37 -39.00
N ALA A 607 -15.39 5.10 -38.19
CA ALA A 607 -14.50 6.13 -37.68
C ALA A 607 -13.34 6.45 -38.64
N VAL A 608 -12.98 5.52 -39.52
CA VAL A 608 -11.88 5.71 -40.50
C VAL A 608 -12.23 6.82 -41.49
N GLY A 609 -11.29 7.74 -41.68
CA GLY A 609 -11.45 8.94 -42.51
C GLY A 609 -12.14 10.11 -41.80
N LYS A 610 -12.65 9.91 -40.58
CA LYS A 610 -13.17 11.00 -39.73
C LYS A 610 -12.01 11.80 -39.16
N ARG A 611 -12.29 13.02 -38.69
CA ARG A 611 -11.30 13.92 -38.10
C ARG A 611 -11.69 14.29 -36.68
N ILE A 612 -10.66 14.47 -35.86
CA ILE A 612 -10.77 15.02 -34.54
C ILE A 612 -9.77 16.17 -34.38
N GLU A 613 -10.10 17.10 -33.53
CA GLU A 613 -9.22 18.20 -33.20
C GLU A 613 -8.71 18.04 -31.77
N TRP A 614 -7.46 18.46 -31.56
CA TRP A 614 -6.87 18.53 -30.25
C TRP A 614 -6.16 19.88 -30.10
N PRO A 615 -6.35 20.59 -29.00
CA PRO A 615 -5.82 21.92 -28.90
C PRO A 615 -4.31 21.92 -28.69
N SER A 616 -3.70 23.02 -29.20
CA SER A 616 -2.33 23.37 -28.84
C SER A 616 -2.35 24.28 -27.64
N TRP A 617 -1.66 23.89 -26.59
CA TRP A 617 -1.51 24.70 -25.37
C TRP A 617 -0.58 25.92 -25.56
N VAL A 618 0.26 25.85 -26.58
CA VAL A 618 1.26 26.90 -26.90
C VAL A 618 1.30 27.11 -28.42
N GLY A 619 0.97 28.28 -28.87
CA GLY A 619 1.18 28.68 -30.29
C GLY A 619 -0.04 28.53 -31.19
N ALA A 620 0.21 28.35 -32.48
CA ALA A 620 -0.82 28.26 -33.52
C ALA A 620 -1.73 27.01 -33.37
N PRO A 621 -2.99 27.06 -33.83
CA PRO A 621 -3.86 25.90 -33.89
C PRO A 621 -3.20 24.74 -34.60
N ARG A 622 -3.28 23.52 -34.04
CA ARG A 622 -2.81 22.30 -34.67
C ARG A 622 -3.77 21.86 -35.75
N PRO A 623 -3.29 21.31 -36.87
CA PRO A 623 -4.16 20.70 -37.85
C PRO A 623 -4.97 19.54 -37.25
N PRO A 624 -6.17 19.26 -37.73
CA PRO A 624 -6.95 18.13 -37.29
C PRO A 624 -6.25 16.80 -37.57
N LEU A 625 -6.52 15.81 -36.70
CA LEU A 625 -6.01 14.45 -36.78
C LEU A 625 -7.00 13.61 -37.61
N GLU A 626 -6.54 12.97 -38.66
CA GLU A 626 -7.32 12.03 -39.45
C GLU A 626 -7.24 10.63 -38.83
N ILE A 627 -8.38 10.00 -38.60
CA ILE A 627 -8.45 8.63 -38.09
C ILE A 627 -8.17 7.65 -39.23
N ILE A 628 -7.03 6.97 -39.18
CA ILE A 628 -6.60 5.99 -40.19
C ILE A 628 -6.88 4.55 -39.81
N GLY A 629 -7.21 4.29 -38.53
CA GLY A 629 -7.49 2.95 -38.07
C GLY A 629 -8.24 2.93 -36.74
N VAL A 630 -8.82 1.77 -36.45
CA VAL A 630 -9.47 1.46 -35.16
C VAL A 630 -8.85 0.20 -34.61
N SER A 631 -8.27 0.28 -33.40
CA SER A 631 -7.69 -0.86 -32.67
C SER A 631 -8.72 -1.52 -31.75
N ALA A 632 -8.48 -2.78 -31.41
CA ALA A 632 -9.17 -3.40 -30.29
C ALA A 632 -8.87 -2.66 -28.99
N ASP A 633 -9.74 -2.82 -27.99
CA ASP A 633 -9.56 -2.23 -26.67
C ASP A 633 -8.48 -2.98 -25.88
N ALA A 634 -7.64 -2.26 -25.17
CA ALA A 634 -6.61 -2.80 -24.29
C ALA A 634 -6.65 -2.14 -22.91
N LYS A 635 -6.27 -2.88 -21.88
CA LYS A 635 -6.24 -2.42 -20.49
C LYS A 635 -4.93 -1.67 -20.18
N TYR A 636 -4.91 -0.40 -20.46
CA TYR A 636 -3.70 0.42 -20.36
C TYR A 636 -3.32 0.83 -18.94
N ARG A 637 -4.26 1.35 -18.16
CA ARG A 637 -3.94 1.90 -16.83
C ARG A 637 -3.79 0.83 -15.78
N SER A 638 -4.75 -0.06 -15.73
CA SER A 638 -4.82 -1.11 -14.73
C SER A 638 -5.58 -2.30 -15.30
N LEU A 639 -5.11 -3.49 -14.96
CA LEU A 639 -5.82 -4.72 -15.31
C LEU A 639 -7.17 -4.85 -14.60
N MET A 640 -7.37 -4.08 -13.52
CA MET A 640 -8.59 -4.09 -12.70
C MET A 640 -9.67 -3.13 -13.22
N ALA A 641 -9.27 -2.09 -13.94
CA ALA A 641 -10.18 -1.10 -14.49
C ALA A 641 -10.71 -1.50 -15.88
N ASP A 642 -11.75 -0.83 -16.32
CA ASP A 642 -12.19 -0.90 -17.73
C ASP A 642 -11.12 -0.32 -18.64
N SER A 643 -11.13 -0.77 -19.92
CA SER A 643 -10.26 -0.20 -20.94
C SER A 643 -10.57 1.29 -21.11
N PRO A 644 -9.55 2.16 -21.07
CA PRO A 644 -9.75 3.60 -21.22
C PRO A 644 -10.12 3.96 -22.68
N LEU A 645 -10.57 5.18 -22.90
CA LEU A 645 -10.67 5.77 -24.22
C LEU A 645 -9.26 6.10 -24.70
N LEU A 646 -8.74 5.40 -25.71
CA LEU A 646 -7.34 5.51 -26.16
C LEU A 646 -7.24 6.18 -27.52
N LEU A 647 -6.30 7.11 -27.61
CA LEU A 647 -5.84 7.77 -28.80
C LEU A 647 -4.37 7.40 -29.02
N TYR A 648 -4.05 6.82 -30.17
CA TYR A 648 -2.69 6.52 -30.55
C TYR A 648 -2.22 7.51 -31.63
N LEU A 649 -1.02 8.02 -31.47
CA LEU A 649 -0.37 8.93 -32.37
C LEU A 649 0.94 8.31 -32.89
N PRO A 650 1.33 8.59 -34.16
CA PRO A 650 2.61 8.09 -34.63
C PRO A 650 3.77 8.81 -33.94
N GLU A 651 4.69 8.04 -33.38
CA GLU A 651 5.90 8.54 -32.72
C GLU A 651 6.74 9.42 -33.64
N LEU A 652 6.76 9.13 -34.93
CA LEU A 652 7.48 9.93 -35.94
C LEU A 652 6.91 11.36 -36.10
N GLN A 653 5.60 11.56 -35.88
CA GLN A 653 4.97 12.89 -35.92
C GLN A 653 4.91 13.58 -34.58
N ASN A 654 5.01 12.82 -33.47
CA ASN A 654 4.82 13.32 -32.11
C ASN A 654 5.85 12.67 -31.17
N TYR A 655 7.11 12.96 -31.42
CA TYR A 655 8.25 12.38 -30.69
C TYR A 655 8.13 12.61 -29.18
N ASN A 656 8.27 11.55 -28.39
CA ASN A 656 8.14 11.57 -26.93
C ASN A 656 9.49 11.55 -26.19
N GLY A 657 10.61 11.55 -26.88
CA GLY A 657 11.96 11.67 -26.29
C GLY A 657 12.48 10.48 -25.46
N THR A 658 11.65 9.64 -24.81
CA THR A 658 12.07 8.36 -24.17
C THR A 658 11.03 7.28 -24.39
N PRO A 659 10.80 6.90 -25.61
CA PRO A 659 9.95 5.75 -25.85
C PRO A 659 10.56 4.50 -25.23
N THR A 660 9.72 3.63 -24.78
CA THR A 660 10.09 2.30 -24.34
C THR A 660 10.14 1.39 -25.55
N LEU A 661 11.26 0.71 -25.71
CA LEU A 661 11.42 -0.34 -26.71
C LEU A 661 10.62 -1.56 -26.28
N VAL A 662 9.75 -2.05 -27.16
CA VAL A 662 8.95 -3.27 -26.96
C VAL A 662 9.39 -4.29 -27.99
N ILE A 663 9.71 -5.51 -27.56
CA ILE A 663 10.25 -6.58 -28.40
C ILE A 663 9.45 -7.85 -28.18
N HIS A 664 8.88 -8.38 -29.25
CA HIS A 664 8.23 -9.68 -29.26
C HIS A 664 9.21 -10.76 -29.71
N THR A 665 9.35 -11.80 -28.91
CA THR A 665 10.30 -12.89 -29.10
C THR A 665 9.61 -14.22 -29.40
N LEU A 666 10.30 -15.13 -30.07
CA LEU A 666 9.77 -16.48 -30.34
C LEU A 666 9.91 -17.43 -29.14
N ALA A 667 10.83 -17.11 -28.23
CA ALA A 667 11.13 -17.89 -27.02
C ALA A 667 11.24 -16.97 -25.80
N ASP A 668 11.69 -17.51 -24.67
CA ASP A 668 11.85 -16.75 -23.42
C ASP A 668 12.68 -15.46 -23.64
N PRO A 669 12.10 -14.30 -23.38
CA PRO A 669 12.76 -13.01 -23.56
C PRO A 669 14.04 -12.84 -22.74
N ALA A 670 14.12 -13.45 -21.55
CA ALA A 670 15.26 -13.30 -20.64
C ALA A 670 16.58 -13.75 -21.28
N GLY A 671 16.53 -14.77 -22.12
CA GLY A 671 17.69 -15.28 -22.84
C GLY A 671 18.22 -14.32 -23.93
N LEU A 672 17.39 -13.44 -24.45
CA LEU A 672 17.76 -12.49 -25.53
C LEU A 672 18.21 -11.13 -24.98
N LEU A 673 18.04 -10.85 -23.71
CA LEU A 673 18.40 -9.57 -23.10
C LEU A 673 19.88 -9.19 -23.29
N PRO A 674 20.87 -10.11 -23.15
CA PRO A 674 22.28 -9.77 -23.43
C PRO A 674 22.52 -9.37 -24.89
N ALA A 675 21.89 -10.05 -25.85
CA ALA A 675 22.01 -9.72 -27.27
C ALA A 675 21.42 -8.35 -27.60
N VAL A 676 20.28 -8.02 -27.04
CA VAL A 676 19.66 -6.70 -27.22
C VAL A 676 20.50 -5.60 -26.56
N ARG A 677 21.03 -5.82 -25.35
CA ARG A 677 21.98 -4.89 -24.72
C ARG A 677 23.23 -4.67 -25.57
N SER A 678 23.76 -5.74 -26.17
CA SER A 678 24.91 -5.63 -27.07
C SER A 678 24.58 -4.83 -28.34
N ALA A 679 23.36 -4.97 -28.86
CA ALA A 679 22.90 -4.17 -29.99
C ALA A 679 22.82 -2.68 -29.65
N VAL A 680 22.32 -2.32 -28.46
CA VAL A 680 22.32 -0.94 -27.95
C VAL A 680 23.76 -0.42 -27.79
N ALA A 681 24.61 -1.17 -27.10
CA ALA A 681 26.00 -0.79 -26.85
C ALA A 681 26.83 -0.64 -28.15
N SER A 682 26.45 -1.37 -29.23
CA SER A 682 27.10 -1.24 -30.53
C SER A 682 26.75 0.05 -31.28
N LEU A 683 25.67 0.75 -30.90
CA LEU A 683 25.34 2.08 -31.42
C LEU A 683 26.08 3.16 -30.62
N ASP A 684 25.99 3.09 -29.31
CA ASP A 684 26.75 3.92 -28.39
C ASP A 684 26.87 3.20 -27.04
N ALA A 685 28.11 2.94 -26.62
CA ALA A 685 28.41 2.28 -25.35
C ALA A 685 27.92 3.05 -24.11
N ASN A 686 27.70 4.36 -24.24
CA ASN A 686 27.20 5.24 -23.18
C ASN A 686 25.69 5.36 -23.12
N LEU A 687 24.93 4.78 -24.06
CA LEU A 687 23.45 4.79 -24.01
C LEU A 687 22.98 3.92 -22.84
N PRO A 688 22.39 4.54 -21.81
CA PRO A 688 21.96 3.78 -20.66
C PRO A 688 20.68 3.01 -20.99
N VAL A 689 20.68 1.71 -20.67
CA VAL A 689 19.50 0.85 -20.75
C VAL A 689 18.86 0.77 -19.38
N PHE A 690 17.60 1.17 -19.27
CA PHE A 690 16.86 1.14 -18.01
C PHE A 690 15.67 0.19 -18.08
N ALA A 691 15.16 -0.17 -16.90
CA ALA A 691 13.88 -0.89 -16.72
C ALA A 691 13.71 -2.06 -17.72
N ALA A 692 14.81 -2.76 -18.02
CA ALA A 692 14.74 -3.97 -18.83
C ALA A 692 13.98 -5.05 -18.04
N LYS A 693 12.76 -5.39 -18.49
CA LYS A 693 11.90 -6.39 -17.86
C LYS A 693 10.98 -7.04 -18.89
N THR A 694 10.44 -8.17 -18.50
CA THR A 694 9.43 -8.86 -19.30
C THR A 694 8.04 -8.27 -19.07
N MET A 695 7.11 -8.47 -19.99
CA MET A 695 5.71 -8.10 -19.83
C MET A 695 5.07 -8.85 -18.66
N SER A 696 5.48 -10.08 -18.42
CA SER A 696 5.01 -10.87 -17.28
C SER A 696 5.40 -10.23 -15.94
N GLU A 697 6.62 -9.68 -15.85
CA GLU A 697 7.06 -8.92 -14.66
C GLU A 697 6.28 -7.61 -14.54
N GLN A 698 6.05 -6.87 -15.63
CA GLN A 698 5.25 -5.63 -15.63
C GLN A 698 3.82 -5.87 -15.14
N VAL A 699 3.16 -6.91 -15.68
CA VAL A 699 1.84 -7.36 -15.21
C VAL A 699 1.89 -7.77 -13.74
N GLY A 700 2.95 -8.49 -13.35
CA GLY A 700 3.20 -8.88 -11.97
C GLY A 700 3.31 -7.68 -11.03
N ASP A 701 4.05 -6.67 -11.46
CA ASP A 701 4.24 -5.41 -10.73
C ASP A 701 2.93 -4.64 -10.56
N SER A 702 2.08 -4.56 -11.59
CA SER A 702 0.78 -3.89 -11.50
C SER A 702 -0.20 -4.53 -10.52
N LEU A 703 0.00 -5.81 -10.19
CA LEU A 703 -0.82 -6.58 -9.26
C LEU A 703 -0.21 -6.68 -7.85
N TRP A 704 0.81 -5.89 -7.53
CA TRP A 704 1.51 -6.00 -6.24
C TRP A 704 0.59 -5.78 -5.02
N GLN A 705 -0.30 -4.77 -5.06
CA GLN A 705 -1.23 -4.47 -3.98
C GLN A 705 -2.19 -5.64 -3.69
N PRO A 706 -2.97 -6.17 -4.67
CA PRO A 706 -3.83 -7.32 -4.43
C PRO A 706 -3.05 -8.60 -4.09
N ARG A 707 -1.83 -8.80 -4.62
CA ARG A 707 -0.97 -9.94 -4.23
C ARG A 707 -0.53 -9.83 -2.78
N MET A 708 -0.09 -8.66 -2.34
CA MET A 708 0.28 -8.41 -0.95
C MET A 708 -0.93 -8.59 -0.01
N ALA A 709 -2.09 -8.05 -0.39
CA ALA A 709 -3.33 -8.26 0.36
C ALA A 709 -3.69 -9.75 0.45
N ALA A 710 -3.66 -10.48 -0.65
CA ALA A 710 -3.98 -11.91 -0.69
C ALA A 710 -3.01 -12.73 0.18
N GLY A 711 -1.71 -12.45 0.12
CA GLY A 711 -0.69 -13.15 0.91
C GLY A 711 -0.85 -12.91 2.42
N ILE A 712 -1.00 -11.65 2.82
CA ILE A 712 -1.10 -11.27 4.24
C ILE A 712 -2.45 -11.74 4.82
N LEU A 713 -3.56 -11.43 4.15
CA LEU A 713 -4.90 -11.83 4.60
C LEU A 713 -5.09 -13.35 4.55
N GLY A 714 -4.50 -14.02 3.55
CA GLY A 714 -4.47 -15.48 3.47
C GLY A 714 -3.74 -16.09 4.68
N SER A 715 -2.60 -15.54 5.06
CA SER A 715 -1.85 -15.97 6.25
C SER A 715 -2.65 -15.76 7.54
N PHE A 716 -3.28 -14.59 7.70
CA PHE A 716 -4.13 -14.33 8.87
C PHE A 716 -5.37 -15.21 8.90
N SER A 717 -5.97 -15.50 7.75
CA SER A 717 -7.11 -16.41 7.62
C SER A 717 -6.73 -17.84 7.98
N PHE A 718 -5.57 -18.31 7.54
CA PHE A 718 -5.04 -19.62 7.93
C PHE A 718 -4.80 -19.71 9.44
N LEU A 719 -4.16 -18.70 10.04
CA LEU A 719 -3.97 -18.63 11.49
C LEU A 719 -5.32 -18.60 12.23
N ALA A 720 -6.28 -17.82 11.76
CA ALA A 720 -7.63 -17.78 12.33
C ALA A 720 -8.32 -19.15 12.26
N LEU A 721 -8.18 -19.89 11.15
CA LEU A 721 -8.73 -21.22 10.99
C LEU A 721 -8.12 -22.22 11.97
N VAL A 722 -6.79 -22.21 12.12
CA VAL A 722 -6.08 -23.05 13.10
C VAL A 722 -6.52 -22.72 14.53
N LEU A 723 -6.59 -21.43 14.86
CA LEU A 723 -7.05 -20.97 16.16
C LEU A 723 -8.51 -21.34 16.44
N ALA A 724 -9.38 -21.30 15.43
CA ALA A 724 -10.76 -21.73 15.53
C ALA A 724 -10.85 -23.24 15.81
N ALA A 725 -10.05 -24.04 15.12
CA ALA A 725 -9.96 -25.49 15.33
C ALA A 725 -9.49 -25.82 16.76
N VAL A 726 -8.44 -25.16 17.24
CA VAL A 726 -7.91 -25.34 18.59
C VAL A 726 -8.91 -24.92 19.67
N GLY A 727 -9.57 -23.76 19.47
CA GLY A 727 -10.60 -23.28 20.39
C GLY A 727 -11.81 -24.23 20.50
N LEU A 728 -12.29 -24.69 19.35
CA LEU A 728 -13.39 -25.65 19.31
C LEU A 728 -12.99 -27.00 19.93
N TYR A 729 -11.78 -27.51 19.59
CA TYR A 729 -11.23 -28.71 20.22
C TYR A 729 -11.19 -28.58 21.74
N ALA A 730 -10.66 -27.48 22.28
CA ALA A 730 -10.55 -27.26 23.71
C ALA A 730 -11.92 -27.26 24.39
N VAL A 731 -12.92 -26.60 23.81
CA VAL A 731 -14.27 -26.53 24.36
C VAL A 731 -14.98 -27.89 24.29
N VAL A 732 -14.86 -28.62 23.20
CA VAL A 732 -15.45 -29.95 23.05
C VAL A 732 -14.79 -30.95 24.01
N ALA A 733 -13.46 -30.92 24.13
CA ALA A 733 -12.71 -31.79 25.05
C ALA A 733 -13.11 -31.53 26.52
N GLN A 734 -13.25 -30.28 26.93
CA GLN A 734 -13.70 -29.92 28.26
C GLN A 734 -15.17 -30.32 28.53
N TRP A 735 -16.06 -30.06 27.54
CA TRP A 735 -17.47 -30.46 27.65
C TRP A 735 -17.62 -31.96 27.85
N MET A 736 -16.77 -32.73 27.19
CA MET A 736 -16.70 -34.17 27.34
C MET A 736 -16.18 -34.58 28.71
N GLY A 737 -15.10 -33.96 29.20
CA GLY A 737 -14.53 -34.24 30.51
C GLY A 737 -15.55 -34.02 31.64
N GLN A 738 -16.43 -33.02 31.52
CA GLN A 738 -17.52 -32.76 32.48
C GLN A 738 -18.65 -33.77 32.45
N ARG A 739 -18.78 -34.59 31.37
CA ARG A 739 -19.81 -35.59 31.17
C ARG A 739 -19.30 -37.03 31.10
N THR A 740 -18.05 -37.23 31.52
CA THR A 740 -17.38 -38.53 31.46
C THR A 740 -18.22 -39.61 32.17
N ARG A 741 -18.77 -39.29 33.36
CA ARG A 741 -19.64 -40.22 34.12
C ARG A 741 -20.97 -40.48 33.40
N GLU A 742 -21.62 -39.46 32.82
CA GLU A 742 -22.86 -39.63 32.04
C GLU A 742 -22.62 -40.55 30.81
N ILE A 743 -21.49 -40.30 30.09
CA ILE A 743 -21.09 -41.09 28.92
C ILE A 743 -20.75 -42.54 29.37
N GLY A 744 -20.02 -42.69 30.49
CA GLY A 744 -19.71 -44.00 31.06
C GLY A 744 -20.97 -44.82 31.41
N ILE A 745 -21.96 -44.18 32.07
CA ILE A 745 -23.24 -44.82 32.40
C ILE A 745 -23.98 -45.25 31.10
N ARG A 746 -24.07 -44.37 30.10
CA ARG A 746 -24.69 -44.70 28.82
C ARG A 746 -24.03 -45.87 28.11
N MET A 747 -22.68 -45.91 28.12
CA MET A 747 -21.93 -47.02 27.55
C MET A 747 -22.12 -48.33 28.33
N ALA A 748 -22.18 -48.27 29.65
CA ALA A 748 -22.46 -49.40 30.48
C ALA A 748 -23.89 -49.94 30.27
N LEU A 749 -24.85 -49.09 29.89
CA LEU A 749 -26.22 -49.41 29.52
C LEU A 749 -26.39 -49.84 28.05
N GLY A 750 -25.30 -50.03 27.28
CA GLY A 750 -25.31 -50.56 25.92
C GLY A 750 -25.31 -49.50 24.79
N ALA A 751 -25.02 -48.22 25.06
CA ALA A 751 -24.86 -47.22 24.00
C ALA A 751 -23.63 -47.56 23.11
N LYS A 752 -23.83 -47.53 21.78
CA LYS A 752 -22.75 -47.78 20.83
C LYS A 752 -21.80 -46.60 20.70
N PRO A 753 -20.52 -46.82 20.36
CA PRO A 753 -19.55 -45.73 20.13
C PRO A 753 -20.05 -44.68 19.13
N ARG A 754 -20.88 -45.06 18.15
CA ARG A 754 -21.51 -44.14 17.19
C ARG A 754 -22.46 -43.14 17.83
N ASP A 755 -23.14 -43.51 18.91
CA ASP A 755 -24.09 -42.63 19.62
C ASP A 755 -23.35 -41.54 20.38
N VAL A 756 -22.22 -41.87 20.99
CA VAL A 756 -21.30 -40.89 21.61
C VAL A 756 -20.73 -39.95 20.58
N MET A 757 -20.31 -40.49 19.40
CA MET A 757 -19.80 -39.68 18.32
C MET A 757 -20.86 -38.70 17.81
N ARG A 758 -22.08 -39.13 17.57
CA ARG A 758 -23.22 -38.29 17.14
C ARG A 758 -23.53 -37.19 18.15
N LEU A 759 -23.44 -37.47 19.42
CA LEU A 759 -23.68 -36.48 20.50
C LEU A 759 -22.58 -35.38 20.47
N VAL A 760 -21.32 -35.76 20.32
CA VAL A 760 -20.19 -34.82 20.28
C VAL A 760 -20.22 -33.96 19.01
N PHE A 761 -20.44 -34.59 17.86
CA PHE A 761 -20.60 -33.88 16.60
C PHE A 761 -21.81 -32.94 16.60
N GLY A 762 -22.96 -33.37 17.16
CA GLY A 762 -24.14 -32.53 17.29
C GLY A 762 -23.88 -31.26 18.13
N TYR A 763 -23.13 -31.40 19.21
CA TYR A 763 -22.74 -30.25 20.02
C TYR A 763 -21.76 -29.29 19.28
N GLY A 764 -20.71 -29.83 18.67
CA GLY A 764 -19.72 -29.04 17.96
C GLY A 764 -20.28 -28.37 16.69
N THR A 765 -21.07 -29.11 15.90
CA THR A 765 -21.71 -28.53 14.70
C THR A 765 -22.79 -27.53 15.06
N GLY A 766 -23.49 -27.68 16.18
CA GLY A 766 -24.45 -26.69 16.69
C GLY A 766 -23.79 -25.35 17.04
N LEU A 767 -22.58 -25.38 17.65
CA LEU A 767 -21.80 -24.16 17.92
C LEU A 767 -21.32 -23.52 16.62
N ALA A 768 -20.81 -24.34 15.69
CA ALA A 768 -20.33 -23.84 14.41
C ALA A 768 -21.47 -23.27 13.55
N PHE A 769 -22.64 -23.87 13.56
CA PHE A 769 -23.83 -23.42 12.81
C PHE A 769 -24.21 -21.97 13.16
N TRP A 770 -24.34 -21.65 14.43
CA TRP A 770 -24.65 -20.27 14.85
C TRP A 770 -23.56 -19.29 14.51
N GLY A 771 -22.29 -19.71 14.62
CA GLY A 771 -21.13 -18.92 14.18
C GLY A 771 -21.12 -18.69 12.67
N ILE A 772 -21.42 -19.72 11.87
CA ILE A 772 -21.49 -19.63 10.40
C ILE A 772 -22.64 -18.70 9.98
N VAL A 773 -23.83 -18.84 10.56
CA VAL A 773 -24.98 -17.98 10.24
C VAL A 773 -24.66 -16.52 10.52
N ALA A 774 -24.18 -16.20 11.71
CA ALA A 774 -23.77 -14.84 12.06
C ALA A 774 -22.63 -14.33 11.17
N GLY A 775 -21.65 -15.21 10.90
CA GLY A 775 -20.49 -14.92 10.06
C GLY A 775 -20.86 -14.61 8.60
N ILE A 776 -21.84 -15.30 8.01
CA ILE A 776 -22.32 -15.05 6.63
C ILE A 776 -22.86 -13.62 6.50
N PHE A 777 -23.65 -13.15 7.44
CA PHE A 777 -24.19 -11.78 7.42
C PHE A 777 -23.07 -10.74 7.45
N VAL A 778 -22.15 -10.87 8.41
CA VAL A 778 -21.02 -9.93 8.55
C VAL A 778 -20.07 -10.03 7.36
N ALA A 779 -19.73 -11.25 6.92
CA ALA A 779 -18.83 -11.49 5.80
C ALA A 779 -19.39 -10.94 4.48
N SER A 780 -20.70 -11.02 4.25
CA SER A 780 -21.33 -10.44 3.05
C SER A 780 -21.17 -8.91 2.99
N GLY A 781 -21.31 -8.23 4.11
CA GLY A 781 -21.07 -6.81 4.22
C GLY A 781 -19.59 -6.47 4.02
N ALA A 782 -18.70 -7.17 4.73
CA ALA A 782 -17.25 -6.96 4.62
C ALA A 782 -16.74 -7.22 3.19
N ALA A 783 -17.19 -8.30 2.55
CA ALA A 783 -16.80 -8.64 1.18
C ALA A 783 -17.23 -7.56 0.16
N ARG A 784 -18.42 -6.96 0.33
CA ARG A 784 -18.87 -5.84 -0.53
C ARG A 784 -17.99 -4.61 -0.36
N ILE A 785 -17.70 -4.23 0.89
CA ILE A 785 -16.85 -3.06 1.20
C ILE A 785 -15.45 -3.25 0.60
N VAL A 786 -14.83 -4.41 0.84
CA VAL A 786 -13.49 -4.72 0.37
C VAL A 786 -13.44 -4.79 -1.17
N SER A 787 -14.43 -5.43 -1.79
CA SER A 787 -14.53 -5.49 -3.25
C SER A 787 -14.67 -4.10 -3.88
N ALA A 788 -15.48 -3.23 -3.28
CA ALA A 788 -15.65 -1.86 -3.76
C ALA A 788 -14.38 -1.03 -3.62
N GLN A 789 -13.66 -1.17 -2.50
CA GLN A 789 -12.44 -0.40 -2.23
C GLN A 789 -11.24 -0.84 -3.08
N LEU A 790 -11.06 -2.15 -3.28
CA LEU A 790 -9.88 -2.68 -3.99
C LEU A 790 -10.10 -2.90 -5.49
N PHE A 791 -11.34 -3.14 -5.92
CA PHE A 791 -11.63 -3.56 -7.30
C PHE A 791 -12.73 -2.74 -7.99
N GLY A 792 -13.22 -1.68 -7.34
CA GLY A 792 -14.24 -0.79 -7.90
C GLY A 792 -15.63 -1.40 -8.12
N ALA A 793 -15.83 -2.68 -7.90
CA ALA A 793 -17.09 -3.39 -8.13
C ALA A 793 -17.46 -4.30 -6.96
N GLY A 794 -18.63 -4.06 -6.37
CA GLY A 794 -19.14 -4.81 -5.22
C GLY A 794 -20.02 -6.00 -5.63
N SER A 795 -19.46 -7.16 -5.97
CA SER A 795 -20.24 -8.39 -6.12
C SER A 795 -19.82 -9.43 -5.07
N THR A 796 -20.79 -10.02 -4.39
CA THR A 796 -20.57 -11.18 -3.50
C THR A 796 -20.45 -12.44 -4.34
N ASP A 797 -19.37 -13.19 -4.13
CA ASP A 797 -19.15 -14.44 -4.80
C ASP A 797 -19.73 -15.60 -3.94
N VAL A 798 -20.93 -16.02 -4.28
CA VAL A 798 -21.67 -17.07 -3.57
C VAL A 798 -20.89 -18.40 -3.55
N LEU A 799 -20.16 -18.73 -4.62
CA LEU A 799 -19.38 -19.97 -4.67
C LEU A 799 -18.21 -19.96 -3.70
N THR A 800 -17.46 -18.83 -3.62
CA THR A 800 -16.38 -18.68 -2.64
C THR A 800 -16.92 -18.81 -1.22
N MET A 801 -18.05 -18.18 -0.92
CA MET A 801 -18.69 -18.29 0.39
C MET A 801 -19.09 -19.73 0.73
N ALA A 802 -19.70 -20.45 -0.21
CA ALA A 802 -20.10 -21.84 -0.03
C ALA A 802 -18.88 -22.76 0.23
N LEU A 803 -17.80 -22.61 -0.54
CA LEU A 803 -16.56 -23.37 -0.34
C LEU A 803 -15.93 -23.12 1.04
N ILE A 804 -15.94 -21.90 1.51
CA ILE A 804 -15.39 -21.55 2.83
C ILE A 804 -16.26 -22.09 3.95
N VAL A 805 -17.59 -22.07 3.81
CA VAL A 805 -18.51 -22.70 4.77
C VAL A 805 -18.25 -24.21 4.84
N VAL A 806 -18.09 -24.89 3.71
CA VAL A 806 -17.75 -26.32 3.67
C VAL A 806 -16.38 -26.57 4.34
N LEU A 807 -15.38 -25.75 4.07
CA LEU A 807 -14.07 -25.85 4.71
C LEU A 807 -14.18 -25.73 6.24
N LEU A 808 -14.91 -24.74 6.75
CA LEU A 808 -15.12 -24.55 8.19
C LEU A 808 -15.88 -25.73 8.83
N LEU A 809 -16.87 -26.30 8.13
CA LEU A 809 -17.57 -27.49 8.60
C LEU A 809 -16.61 -28.69 8.68
N LEU A 810 -15.77 -28.90 7.69
CA LEU A 810 -14.77 -29.98 7.69
C LEU A 810 -13.78 -29.82 8.84
N VAL A 811 -13.28 -28.60 9.06
CA VAL A 811 -12.38 -28.29 10.18
C VAL A 811 -13.07 -28.49 11.53
N THR A 812 -14.35 -28.10 11.64
CA THR A 812 -15.18 -28.34 12.82
C THR A 812 -15.31 -29.83 13.12
N LEU A 813 -15.61 -30.63 12.11
CA LEU A 813 -15.72 -32.09 12.25
C LEU A 813 -14.38 -32.72 12.66
N ALA A 814 -13.28 -32.28 12.05
CA ALA A 814 -11.93 -32.73 12.40
C ALA A 814 -11.57 -32.38 13.84
N ALA A 815 -11.87 -31.15 14.29
CA ALA A 815 -11.63 -30.71 15.66
C ALA A 815 -12.46 -31.50 16.70
N CYS A 816 -13.67 -31.93 16.37
CA CYS A 816 -14.52 -32.76 17.21
C CYS A 816 -14.11 -34.23 17.22
N TYR A 817 -13.48 -34.74 16.15
CA TYR A 817 -13.17 -36.16 15.99
C TYR A 817 -12.18 -36.69 17.03
N ILE A 818 -11.10 -35.93 17.32
CA ILE A 818 -10.06 -36.36 18.26
C ILE A 818 -10.61 -36.51 19.68
N PRO A 819 -11.36 -35.54 20.27
CA PRO A 819 -11.98 -35.72 21.56
C PRO A 819 -12.98 -36.90 21.56
N ALA A 820 -13.83 -36.97 20.53
CA ALA A 820 -14.83 -38.05 20.40
C ALA A 820 -14.16 -39.45 20.41
N ARG A 821 -13.07 -39.63 19.65
CA ARG A 821 -12.32 -40.89 19.59
C ARG A 821 -11.68 -41.24 20.94
N ARG A 822 -11.17 -40.25 21.68
CA ARG A 822 -10.63 -40.47 23.05
C ARG A 822 -11.70 -40.96 24.00
N ALA A 823 -12.90 -40.39 23.96
CA ALA A 823 -14.02 -40.83 24.83
C ALA A 823 -14.53 -42.24 24.52
N MET A 824 -14.59 -42.63 23.24
CA MET A 824 -15.00 -43.96 22.84
C MET A 824 -14.04 -45.06 23.32
N ARG A 825 -12.77 -44.71 23.59
CA ARG A 825 -11.73 -45.63 24.05
C ARG A 825 -11.58 -45.71 25.57
N MET A 826 -12.39 -44.91 26.34
CA MET A 826 -12.37 -45.00 27.79
C MET A 826 -13.10 -46.21 28.30
N ASP A 827 -12.47 -46.92 29.20
CA ASP A 827 -13.07 -48.06 29.90
C ASP A 827 -14.26 -47.60 30.77
N PRO A 828 -15.46 -48.09 30.58
CA PRO A 828 -16.63 -47.73 31.40
C PRO A 828 -16.40 -47.92 32.91
N MET A 829 -15.59 -48.92 33.32
CA MET A 829 -15.30 -49.19 34.72
C MET A 829 -14.37 -48.09 35.34
N VAL A 830 -13.43 -47.54 34.51
CA VAL A 830 -12.59 -46.44 34.91
C VAL A 830 -13.40 -45.14 34.98
N ALA A 831 -14.35 -44.95 34.07
CA ALA A 831 -15.21 -43.75 34.03
C ALA A 831 -16.16 -43.67 35.24
N LEU A 832 -16.57 -44.84 35.82
CA LEU A 832 -17.40 -44.94 37.05
C LEU A 832 -16.60 -44.76 38.35
N ARG A 833 -15.28 -44.99 38.32
CA ARG A 833 -14.36 -44.82 39.47
C ARG A 833 -13.71 -43.45 39.60
N TYR A 834 -13.92 -42.56 38.61
CA TYR A 834 -13.45 -41.22 38.67
C TYR A 834 -14.24 -40.39 39.69
N GLU A 835 -13.75 -40.28 40.94
CA GLU A 835 -14.17 -39.33 41.95
C GLU A 835 -13.57 -37.95 41.74
#